data_dcb07a6d4e2bd57c1a8459dcedcfdab1
#
_entry.id   dcb07a6d4e2bd57c1a8459dcedcfdab1
#
_cell.length_a   1.000
_cell.length_b   1.000
_cell.length_c   1.000
_cell.angle_alpha   90.00
_cell.angle_beta   90.00
_cell.angle_gamma   90.00
#
_symmetry.space_group_name_H-M   'P 1'
#
loop_
_entity.id
_entity.type
_entity.pdbx_description
1 polymer ?
#
loop_
_entity_poly.entity_id
_entity_poly.type
_entity_poly.pdbx_seq_one_letter_code
_entity_poly.pdbx_strand_id
1 'polypeptide(L)'
;MPEIRLPDGSKRQFEGDVTVAEVAQNIGAGLARAALAGRVNDQLVDLSFVIRQDSDLAIITDKNPEGLEVIRHSTAHLLAYAVKELFPDAQVTIGPVIEHGFYYDFSYTRPFTPEDLEKIEKKMTEIVNRDLPITRKVLLRNDAVKYFKSIKENYKAEIIESIPADQEVSLYTEGEFTDLCRGPHVPSTGKLKVFKLMKVAGAYWRGDSKNEMLQRIYGTAWTNKEDLQNYLFMLEEAEKRDHRKLGKQLDLFHMQDEAPGMVFWHPKGWSIWQEVEHYMRKMFMDYGYQEVRTPTVMDKTLWEKSGHWQNYRDNMFTTSSENRDYAVKPMNCPGHIQIFNNTLHSYRDLPLRLAEFGSCHRNEPSGSLHGLMRVRGFTQDDAHIFCTEEQIKDEVAKFIVMLFKAYQDFGFKDVLVKLSTRPEKRVGSDETWDKAESALKAALLENKLEFDLQPGEGAFYGPKIEFTLKDSLSRLWQCGTIQLDFNLPERLGAEYVTEDNSRKHPVMLHRAIVGSMERFIGILIEHYSGAMPLWLAPTQAVILNIADAHASYASKVMDELKKNHIRCDSDLRNEKITYKIREHSLQKIPYLLIVGEKEMEAGQVAVRTRKGEDLGSMSIKSLIDRLNQEVQTKV
;
A
#
# COMPACT_ATOMS: atom_id res chain seq x y z
N MET A 1 1.34 44.69 22.72
CA MET A 1 0.06 44.61 21.96
C MET A 1 0.34 43.72 20.72
N PRO A 2 -0.02 42.44 20.74
CA PRO A 2 0.24 41.58 19.59
C PRO A 2 -0.65 41.93 18.40
N GLU A 3 -0.07 41.99 17.22
CA GLU A 3 -0.77 42.04 15.94
C GLU A 3 -0.90 40.62 15.39
N ILE A 4 -2.12 40.15 15.20
CA ILE A 4 -2.42 38.82 14.68
C ILE A 4 -2.75 38.92 13.19
N ARG A 5 -1.97 38.26 12.34
CA ARG A 5 -2.20 38.16 10.90
C ARG A 5 -2.95 36.86 10.58
N LEU A 6 -4.10 36.99 9.92
CA LEU A 6 -4.94 35.88 9.53
C LEU A 6 -4.61 35.39 8.09
N PRO A 7 -5.03 34.18 7.69
CA PRO A 7 -4.72 33.63 6.37
C PRO A 7 -5.24 34.45 5.18
N ASP A 8 -6.28 35.26 5.38
CA ASP A 8 -6.82 36.18 4.35
C ASP A 8 -6.03 37.50 4.24
N GLY A 9 -4.94 37.62 5.02
CA GLY A 9 -4.10 38.82 5.07
C GLY A 9 -4.63 39.93 6.00
N SER A 10 -5.81 39.76 6.60
CA SER A 10 -6.34 40.72 7.58
C SER A 10 -5.55 40.68 8.88
N LYS A 11 -5.47 41.85 9.55
CA LYS A 11 -4.73 42.03 10.80
C LYS A 11 -5.67 42.43 11.93
N ARG A 12 -5.42 41.88 13.13
CA ARG A 12 -6.15 42.17 14.35
C ARG A 12 -5.18 42.58 15.44
N GLN A 13 -5.40 43.71 16.08
CA GLN A 13 -4.61 44.20 17.24
C GLN A 13 -5.36 43.96 18.54
N PHE A 14 -4.65 43.50 19.55
CA PHE A 14 -5.19 43.24 20.89
C PHE A 14 -4.41 44.03 21.95
N GLU A 15 -5.11 44.57 22.98
CA GLU A 15 -4.51 45.43 23.98
C GLU A 15 -3.58 44.70 24.97
N GLY A 16 -3.53 43.37 24.95
CA GLY A 16 -2.69 42.54 25.80
C GLY A 16 -2.52 41.13 25.24
N ASP A 17 -1.99 40.23 26.06
CA ASP A 17 -1.91 38.82 25.76
C ASP A 17 -3.29 38.31 25.37
N VAL A 18 -3.38 37.49 24.31
CA VAL A 18 -4.65 36.99 23.78
C VAL A 18 -4.56 35.50 23.48
N THR A 19 -5.60 34.77 23.81
CA THR A 19 -5.69 33.33 23.46
C THR A 19 -6.20 33.11 22.03
N VAL A 20 -5.87 31.96 21.45
CA VAL A 20 -6.42 31.53 20.17
C VAL A 20 -7.96 31.53 20.17
N ALA A 21 -8.57 31.11 21.28
CA ALA A 21 -10.02 31.15 21.50
C ALA A 21 -10.62 32.56 21.42
N GLU A 22 -9.97 33.53 22.10
CA GLU A 22 -10.41 34.94 22.07
C GLU A 22 -10.29 35.55 20.67
N VAL A 23 -9.23 35.23 19.93
CA VAL A 23 -9.11 35.66 18.54
C VAL A 23 -10.24 35.04 17.71
N ALA A 24 -10.51 33.75 17.83
CA ALA A 24 -11.61 33.09 17.13
C ALA A 24 -12.98 33.75 17.46
N GLN A 25 -13.20 34.10 18.72
CA GLN A 25 -14.40 34.79 19.18
C GLN A 25 -14.51 36.23 18.61
N ASN A 26 -13.39 36.93 18.51
CA ASN A 26 -13.32 38.28 17.93
C ASN A 26 -13.62 38.27 16.40
N ILE A 27 -13.22 37.18 15.69
CA ILE A 27 -13.54 37.01 14.28
C ILE A 27 -15.04 36.73 14.10
N GLY A 28 -15.61 35.87 14.93
CA GLY A 28 -17.02 35.59 14.89
C GLY A 28 -17.46 34.38 15.73
N ALA A 29 -18.65 34.44 16.33
CA ALA A 29 -19.20 33.41 17.19
C ALA A 29 -19.37 32.05 16.49
N GLY A 30 -19.57 32.02 15.17
CA GLY A 30 -19.66 30.80 14.36
C GLY A 30 -18.30 30.08 14.29
N LEU A 31 -17.22 30.82 14.02
CA LEU A 31 -15.86 30.31 13.97
C LEU A 31 -15.41 29.84 15.37
N ALA A 32 -15.68 30.61 16.43
CA ALA A 32 -15.35 30.23 17.79
C ALA A 32 -15.99 28.90 18.20
N ARG A 33 -17.24 28.66 17.79
CA ARG A 33 -17.94 27.37 18.02
C ARG A 33 -17.36 26.22 17.20
N ALA A 34 -16.87 26.49 15.99
CA ALA A 34 -16.29 25.47 15.11
C ALA A 34 -14.81 25.18 15.42
N ALA A 35 -14.12 26.09 16.12
CA ALA A 35 -12.70 25.99 16.42
C ALA A 35 -12.37 24.75 17.24
N LEU A 36 -11.30 24.06 16.86
CA LEU A 36 -10.74 22.87 17.51
C LEU A 36 -9.33 23.15 18.06
N ALA A 37 -8.53 23.89 17.30
CA ALA A 37 -7.14 24.25 17.61
C ALA A 37 -6.75 25.54 16.88
N GLY A 38 -5.53 26.00 17.05
CA GLY A 38 -4.91 27.07 16.28
C GLY A 38 -3.59 26.63 15.66
N ARG A 39 -3.18 27.28 14.55
CA ARG A 39 -1.83 27.17 14.03
C ARG A 39 -1.17 28.55 14.13
N VAL A 40 -0.24 28.68 15.08
CA VAL A 40 0.50 29.92 15.35
C VAL A 40 1.92 29.76 14.81
N ASN A 41 2.33 30.61 13.86
CA ASN A 41 3.65 30.56 13.22
C ASN A 41 4.03 29.13 12.81
N ASP A 42 3.12 28.43 12.09
CA ASP A 42 3.22 27.04 11.65
C ASP A 42 3.21 25.95 12.74
N GLN A 43 3.11 26.32 14.01
CA GLN A 43 2.96 25.37 15.10
C GLN A 43 1.48 25.17 15.48
N LEU A 44 1.03 23.91 15.52
CA LEU A 44 -0.31 23.54 15.95
C LEU A 44 -0.40 23.63 17.49
N VAL A 45 -1.40 24.35 18.01
CA VAL A 45 -1.56 24.66 19.44
C VAL A 45 -3.02 24.57 19.89
N ASP A 46 -3.24 24.42 21.21
CA ASP A 46 -4.58 24.46 21.82
C ASP A 46 -5.27 25.81 21.65
N LEU A 47 -6.59 25.84 21.75
CA LEU A 47 -7.34 27.11 21.80
C LEU A 47 -7.00 27.97 23.01
N SER A 48 -6.50 27.38 24.08
CA SER A 48 -6.04 28.08 25.29
C SER A 48 -4.63 28.65 25.18
N PHE A 49 -3.92 28.43 24.06
CA PHE A 49 -2.57 28.94 23.84
C PHE A 49 -2.58 30.48 23.85
N VAL A 50 -1.69 31.09 24.64
CA VAL A 50 -1.57 32.54 24.78
C VAL A 50 -0.54 33.11 23.83
N ILE A 51 -0.98 33.98 22.93
CA ILE A 51 -0.15 34.72 21.98
C ILE A 51 0.28 36.04 22.61
N ARG A 52 1.61 36.25 22.74
CA ARG A 52 2.21 37.39 23.43
C ARG A 52 2.93 38.37 22.48
N GLN A 53 3.12 37.98 21.24
CA GLN A 53 3.85 38.77 20.25
C GLN A 53 3.17 38.66 18.88
N ASP A 54 3.57 39.53 17.96
CA ASP A 54 3.07 39.48 16.58
C ASP A 54 3.23 38.08 16.00
N SER A 55 2.14 37.56 15.43
CA SER A 55 2.11 36.18 14.99
C SER A 55 1.13 35.96 13.83
N ASP A 56 1.43 34.98 13.01
CA ASP A 56 0.48 34.43 12.04
C ASP A 56 -0.41 33.41 12.75
N LEU A 57 -1.73 33.49 12.55
CA LEU A 57 -2.69 32.58 13.15
C LEU A 57 -3.71 32.09 12.16
N ALA A 58 -3.83 30.76 12.03
CA ALA A 58 -4.97 30.11 11.40
C ALA A 58 -5.81 29.38 12.46
N ILE A 59 -7.12 29.58 12.45
CA ILE A 59 -8.05 28.83 13.30
C ILE A 59 -8.36 27.51 12.62
N ILE A 60 -8.08 26.41 13.30
CA ILE A 60 -8.29 25.05 12.79
C ILE A 60 -9.68 24.57 13.20
N THR A 61 -10.44 24.08 12.23
CA THR A 61 -11.79 23.55 12.38
C THR A 61 -11.88 22.12 11.84
N ASP A 62 -13.04 21.50 11.92
CA ASP A 62 -13.35 20.19 11.33
C ASP A 62 -13.22 20.13 9.80
N LYS A 63 -13.11 21.28 9.12
CA LYS A 63 -12.91 21.38 7.67
C LYS A 63 -11.43 21.31 7.27
N ASN A 64 -10.53 21.40 8.21
CA ASN A 64 -9.09 21.34 7.98
C ASN A 64 -8.57 19.91 8.21
N PRO A 65 -7.62 19.40 7.44
CA PRO A 65 -7.00 18.09 7.68
C PRO A 65 -6.45 17.95 9.09
N GLU A 66 -5.78 18.98 9.61
CA GLU A 66 -5.23 19.02 10.96
C GLU A 66 -6.32 18.93 12.04
N GLY A 67 -7.54 19.43 11.74
CA GLY A 67 -8.69 19.32 12.65
C GLY A 67 -9.11 17.87 12.87
N LEU A 68 -9.09 17.04 11.84
CA LEU A 68 -9.35 15.60 11.96
C LEU A 68 -8.26 14.89 12.77
N GLU A 69 -7.00 15.29 12.61
CA GLU A 69 -5.88 14.75 13.39
C GLU A 69 -6.05 15.07 14.89
N VAL A 70 -6.41 16.32 15.24
CA VAL A 70 -6.68 16.73 16.62
C VAL A 70 -7.89 15.97 17.20
N ILE A 71 -8.95 15.73 16.41
CA ILE A 71 -10.10 14.92 16.82
C ILE A 71 -9.63 13.48 17.13
N ARG A 72 -8.86 12.84 16.25
CA ARG A 72 -8.33 11.48 16.45
C ARG A 72 -7.46 11.39 17.67
N HIS A 73 -6.55 12.34 17.84
CA HIS A 73 -5.67 12.42 19.01
C HIS A 73 -6.46 12.53 20.31
N SER A 74 -7.43 13.46 20.37
CA SER A 74 -8.27 13.64 21.56
C SER A 74 -9.18 12.42 21.80
N THR A 75 -9.63 11.73 20.74
CA THR A 75 -10.43 10.50 20.89
C THR A 75 -9.61 9.34 21.46
N ALA A 76 -8.29 9.29 21.19
CA ALA A 76 -7.40 8.33 21.86
C ALA A 76 -7.37 8.53 23.38
N HIS A 77 -7.32 9.78 23.84
CA HIS A 77 -7.41 10.10 25.26
C HIS A 77 -8.79 9.80 25.87
N LEU A 78 -9.87 10.10 25.13
CA LEU A 78 -11.24 9.70 25.49
C LEU A 78 -11.36 8.19 25.69
N LEU A 79 -10.72 7.37 24.82
CA LEU A 79 -10.65 5.92 24.98
C LEU A 79 -9.93 5.56 26.29
N ALA A 80 -8.77 6.16 26.57
CA ALA A 80 -8.02 5.90 27.79
C ALA A 80 -8.83 6.25 29.05
N TYR A 81 -9.53 7.38 29.02
CA TYR A 81 -10.42 7.79 30.11
C TYR A 81 -11.55 6.79 30.32
N ALA A 82 -12.24 6.37 29.27
CA ALA A 82 -13.32 5.38 29.35
C ALA A 82 -12.83 4.03 29.90
N VAL A 83 -11.64 3.60 29.48
CA VAL A 83 -11.02 2.37 30.02
C VAL A 83 -10.71 2.54 31.51
N LYS A 84 -10.17 3.67 31.95
CA LYS A 84 -9.88 3.90 33.37
C LYS A 84 -11.15 3.96 34.24
N GLU A 85 -12.26 4.53 33.74
CA GLU A 85 -13.54 4.51 34.47
C GLU A 85 -14.11 3.09 34.62
N LEU A 86 -13.96 2.22 33.63
CA LEU A 86 -14.50 0.85 33.63
C LEU A 86 -13.54 -0.17 34.25
N PHE A 87 -12.25 0.02 34.06
CA PHE A 87 -11.18 -0.89 34.46
C PHE A 87 -10.06 -0.12 35.19
N PRO A 88 -10.29 0.31 36.45
CA PRO A 88 -9.37 1.20 37.18
C PRO A 88 -7.94 0.64 37.33
N ASP A 89 -7.80 -0.69 37.33
CA ASP A 89 -6.50 -1.37 37.44
C ASP A 89 -5.72 -1.43 36.12
N ALA A 90 -6.35 -1.14 34.97
CA ALA A 90 -5.65 -1.05 33.69
C ALA A 90 -4.70 0.15 33.67
N GLN A 91 -3.43 -0.08 33.33
CA GLN A 91 -2.45 0.99 33.18
C GLN A 91 -2.42 1.51 31.75
N VAL A 92 -2.39 2.83 31.61
CA VAL A 92 -2.33 3.50 30.31
C VAL A 92 -0.87 3.73 29.89
N THR A 93 -0.58 3.57 28.59
CA THR A 93 0.78 3.74 28.07
C THR A 93 0.86 4.87 27.03
N ILE A 94 0.65 4.56 25.76
CA ILE A 94 0.71 5.53 24.64
C ILE A 94 -0.51 5.38 23.72
N GLY A 95 -0.94 6.50 23.13
CA GLY A 95 -2.10 6.56 22.25
C GLY A 95 -1.86 7.47 21.03
N PRO A 96 -1.03 7.08 20.05
CA PRO A 96 -0.77 7.90 18.87
C PRO A 96 -1.91 7.84 17.85
N VAL A 97 -1.97 8.86 17.00
CA VAL A 97 -2.77 8.91 15.79
C VAL A 97 -2.11 8.05 14.72
N ILE A 98 -2.93 7.40 13.91
CA ILE A 98 -2.55 6.67 12.70
C ILE A 98 -3.37 7.18 11.51
N GLU A 99 -3.02 6.80 10.29
CA GLU A 99 -3.58 7.34 9.03
C GLU A 99 -5.12 7.43 9.02
N HIS A 100 -5.83 6.39 9.49
CA HIS A 100 -7.30 6.35 9.48
C HIS A 100 -7.92 6.23 10.88
N GLY A 101 -7.19 6.62 11.92
CA GLY A 101 -7.71 6.50 13.28
C GLY A 101 -6.66 6.73 14.35
N PHE A 102 -6.72 5.94 15.38
CA PHE A 102 -5.83 5.97 16.52
C PHE A 102 -5.74 4.58 17.16
N TYR A 103 -4.82 4.41 18.07
CA TYR A 103 -4.85 3.31 19.02
C TYR A 103 -4.44 3.79 20.40
N TYR A 104 -4.68 2.95 21.40
CA TYR A 104 -4.13 3.15 22.75
C TYR A 104 -3.69 1.81 23.31
N ASP A 105 -2.51 1.78 23.95
CA ASP A 105 -1.92 0.60 24.55
C ASP A 105 -2.17 0.56 26.06
N PHE A 106 -2.58 -0.62 26.54
CA PHE A 106 -2.91 -0.86 27.94
C PHE A 106 -2.17 -2.09 28.47
N SER A 107 -1.64 -2.00 29.71
CA SER A 107 -1.28 -3.17 30.50
C SER A 107 -2.46 -3.52 31.39
N TYR A 108 -2.98 -4.75 31.26
CA TYR A 108 -4.10 -5.21 32.04
C TYR A 108 -4.02 -6.73 32.26
N THR A 109 -4.51 -7.21 33.41
CA THR A 109 -4.35 -8.58 33.88
C THR A 109 -5.10 -9.64 33.08
N ARG A 110 -6.14 -9.27 32.33
CA ARG A 110 -6.88 -10.14 31.42
C ARG A 110 -7.02 -9.53 30.04
N PRO A 111 -7.21 -10.34 28.99
CA PRO A 111 -7.51 -9.82 27.64
C PRO A 111 -8.82 -9.01 27.60
N PHE A 112 -8.83 -7.91 26.85
CA PHE A 112 -10.06 -7.24 26.47
C PHE A 112 -10.81 -8.08 25.43
N THR A 113 -12.12 -8.19 25.61
CA THR A 113 -13.00 -8.94 24.71
C THR A 113 -13.80 -8.00 23.78
N PRO A 114 -14.45 -8.51 22.72
CA PRO A 114 -15.36 -7.70 21.90
C PRO A 114 -16.47 -7.04 22.72
N GLU A 115 -17.00 -7.71 23.74
CA GLU A 115 -18.04 -7.17 24.64
C GLU A 115 -17.48 -6.03 25.51
N ASP A 116 -16.19 -6.07 25.85
CA ASP A 116 -15.55 -4.96 26.54
C ASP A 116 -15.44 -3.74 25.63
N LEU A 117 -15.12 -3.92 24.34
CA LEU A 117 -15.10 -2.82 23.37
C LEU A 117 -16.45 -2.12 23.27
N GLU A 118 -17.55 -2.87 23.25
CA GLU A 118 -18.91 -2.30 23.23
C GLU A 118 -19.20 -1.47 24.50
N LYS A 119 -18.79 -1.97 25.67
CA LYS A 119 -18.93 -1.25 26.94
C LYS A 119 -18.08 0.02 26.99
N ILE A 120 -16.83 -0.07 26.49
CA ILE A 120 -15.93 1.08 26.42
C ILE A 120 -16.50 2.14 25.48
N GLU A 121 -16.99 1.76 24.29
CA GLU A 121 -17.58 2.69 23.32
C GLU A 121 -18.83 3.39 23.87
N LYS A 122 -19.66 2.67 24.62
CA LYS A 122 -20.78 3.25 25.37
C LYS A 122 -20.30 4.27 26.39
N LYS A 123 -19.27 3.92 27.16
CA LYS A 123 -18.68 4.81 28.18
C LYS A 123 -18.05 6.06 27.55
N MET A 124 -17.35 5.92 26.43
CA MET A 124 -16.85 7.07 25.65
C MET A 124 -18.01 8.00 25.27
N THR A 125 -19.13 7.45 24.79
CA THR A 125 -20.33 8.25 24.45
C THR A 125 -20.91 8.97 25.68
N GLU A 126 -20.93 8.33 26.84
CA GLU A 126 -21.36 8.96 28.10
C GLU A 126 -20.45 10.15 28.47
N ILE A 127 -19.14 9.99 28.35
CA ILE A 127 -18.15 11.05 28.64
C ILE A 127 -18.31 12.21 27.64
N VAL A 128 -18.50 11.94 26.35
CA VAL A 128 -18.78 12.97 25.33
C VAL A 128 -20.02 13.80 25.72
N ASN A 129 -21.07 13.16 26.18
CA ASN A 129 -22.32 13.83 26.57
C ASN A 129 -22.18 14.68 27.85
N ARG A 130 -21.14 14.45 28.67
CA ARG A 130 -20.82 15.31 29.82
C ARG A 130 -20.18 16.65 29.40
N ASP A 131 -19.66 16.74 28.16
CA ASP A 131 -19.00 17.92 27.57
C ASP A 131 -17.93 18.53 28.49
N LEU A 132 -17.03 17.68 28.97
CA LEU A 132 -15.99 18.09 29.95
C LEU A 132 -14.91 18.92 29.26
N PRO A 133 -14.47 20.05 29.86
CA PRO A 133 -13.36 20.82 29.31
C PRO A 133 -12.05 20.03 29.36
N ILE A 134 -11.24 20.16 28.31
CA ILE A 134 -9.89 19.58 28.23
C ILE A 134 -8.90 20.70 28.55
N THR A 135 -8.17 20.55 29.63
CA THR A 135 -7.27 21.59 30.14
C THR A 135 -5.81 21.12 30.13
N ARG A 136 -4.91 22.00 29.68
CA ARG A 136 -3.47 21.77 29.64
C ARG A 136 -2.79 22.33 30.87
N LYS A 137 -1.90 21.55 31.49
CA LYS A 137 -1.03 21.96 32.59
C LYS A 137 0.41 21.56 32.27
N VAL A 138 1.35 22.45 32.55
CA VAL A 138 2.79 22.17 32.42
C VAL A 138 3.37 21.93 33.82
N LEU A 139 4.15 20.88 33.96
CA LEU A 139 4.85 20.51 35.18
C LEU A 139 6.34 20.30 34.89
N LEU A 140 7.15 20.51 35.93
CA LEU A 140 8.53 20.06 35.93
C LEU A 140 8.56 18.52 35.84
N ARG A 141 9.51 17.98 35.10
CA ARG A 141 9.65 16.53 34.89
C ARG A 141 9.52 15.71 36.18
N ASN A 142 10.25 16.10 37.23
CA ASN A 142 10.26 15.36 38.50
C ASN A 142 8.91 15.39 39.22
N ASP A 143 8.15 16.46 39.11
CA ASP A 143 6.83 16.56 39.71
C ASP A 143 5.80 15.76 38.94
N ALA A 144 5.91 15.71 37.61
CA ALA A 144 5.10 14.83 36.77
C ALA A 144 5.37 13.36 37.08
N VAL A 145 6.63 12.93 37.27
CA VAL A 145 6.98 11.56 37.70
C VAL A 145 6.32 11.21 39.03
N LYS A 146 6.41 12.11 40.04
CA LYS A 146 5.77 11.91 41.35
C LYS A 146 4.25 11.76 41.20
N TYR A 147 3.64 12.63 40.40
CA TYR A 147 2.21 12.58 40.14
C TYR A 147 1.76 11.23 39.57
N PHE A 148 2.35 10.76 38.46
CA PHE A 148 1.96 9.51 37.87
C PHE A 148 2.26 8.29 38.76
N LYS A 149 3.35 8.28 39.52
CA LYS A 149 3.61 7.25 40.54
C LYS A 149 2.54 7.25 41.65
N SER A 150 2.06 8.42 42.05
CA SER A 150 1.02 8.53 43.10
C SER A 150 -0.33 7.94 42.66
N ILE A 151 -0.66 8.00 41.39
CA ILE A 151 -1.88 7.40 40.80
C ILE A 151 -1.63 6.02 40.22
N LYS A 152 -0.46 5.41 40.45
CA LYS A 152 -0.03 4.06 40.02
C LYS A 152 0.06 3.89 38.50
N GLU A 153 0.24 4.96 37.74
CA GLU A 153 0.50 4.90 36.29
C GLU A 153 2.01 4.79 36.01
N ASN A 154 2.56 3.59 36.22
CA ASN A 154 4.00 3.35 36.21
C ASN A 154 4.61 3.53 34.81
N TYR A 155 3.92 3.12 33.73
CA TYR A 155 4.39 3.32 32.36
C TYR A 155 4.52 4.80 31.99
N LYS A 156 3.58 5.64 32.44
CA LYS A 156 3.69 7.10 32.24
C LYS A 156 4.88 7.67 33.00
N ALA A 157 5.10 7.23 34.24
CA ALA A 157 6.28 7.63 35.00
C ALA A 157 7.58 7.23 34.29
N GLU A 158 7.68 6.00 33.75
CA GLU A 158 8.83 5.51 33.00
C GLU A 158 9.08 6.30 31.70
N ILE A 159 8.01 6.65 30.97
CA ILE A 159 8.12 7.50 29.77
C ILE A 159 8.71 8.87 30.16
N ILE A 160 8.21 9.49 31.21
CA ILE A 160 8.67 10.80 31.67
C ILE A 160 10.13 10.71 32.15
N GLU A 161 10.52 9.64 32.83
CA GLU A 161 11.91 9.41 33.27
C GLU A 161 12.91 9.32 32.09
N SER A 162 12.47 8.99 30.88
CA SER A 162 13.30 9.02 29.67
C SER A 162 13.47 10.42 29.05
N ILE A 163 12.69 11.41 29.46
CA ILE A 163 12.80 12.82 29.02
C ILE A 163 13.96 13.48 29.76
N PRO A 164 14.77 14.37 29.13
CA PRO A 164 15.81 15.12 29.81
C PRO A 164 15.30 15.88 31.07
N ALA A 165 16.12 15.92 32.13
CA ALA A 165 15.69 16.39 33.45
C ALA A 165 15.32 17.88 33.53
N ASP A 166 15.85 18.67 32.61
CA ASP A 166 15.65 20.11 32.46
C ASP A 166 14.42 20.48 31.63
N GLN A 167 13.75 19.49 31.04
CA GLN A 167 12.56 19.73 30.21
C GLN A 167 11.27 19.71 31.04
N GLU A 168 10.37 20.60 30.67
CA GLU A 168 8.99 20.62 31.15
C GLU A 168 8.14 19.62 30.36
N VAL A 169 7.15 19.05 31.02
CA VAL A 169 6.19 18.13 30.39
C VAL A 169 4.77 18.67 30.52
N SER A 170 3.98 18.50 29.49
CA SER A 170 2.57 18.87 29.47
C SER A 170 1.66 17.70 29.82
N LEU A 171 0.67 17.97 30.63
CA LEU A 171 -0.41 17.08 31.02
C LEU A 171 -1.73 17.66 30.55
N TYR A 172 -2.64 16.78 30.12
CA TYR A 172 -4.00 17.16 29.77
C TYR A 172 -4.99 16.46 30.68
N THR A 173 -5.91 17.23 31.21
CA THR A 173 -6.94 16.76 32.15
C THR A 173 -8.31 16.93 31.53
N GLU A 174 -9.10 15.88 31.57
CA GLU A 174 -10.51 15.81 31.17
C GLU A 174 -11.31 15.12 32.28
N GLY A 175 -12.08 15.93 33.03
CA GLY A 175 -12.74 15.44 34.22
C GLY A 175 -11.75 14.94 35.29
N GLU A 176 -11.86 13.67 35.68
CA GLU A 176 -10.97 13.02 36.66
C GLU A 176 -9.76 12.33 36.03
N PHE A 177 -9.68 12.25 34.71
CA PHE A 177 -8.59 11.63 34.01
C PHE A 177 -7.53 12.66 33.60
N THR A 178 -6.27 12.33 33.88
CA THR A 178 -5.11 13.15 33.49
C THR A 178 -4.10 12.27 32.76
N ASP A 179 -3.66 12.72 31.60
CA ASP A 179 -2.68 12.02 30.77
C ASP A 179 -1.46 12.89 30.42
N LEU A 180 -0.33 12.21 30.17
CA LEU A 180 0.88 12.81 29.61
C LEU A 180 0.71 12.99 28.10
N CYS A 181 0.77 14.22 27.62
CA CYS A 181 0.65 14.49 26.20
C CYS A 181 1.29 15.82 25.78
N ARG A 182 1.72 15.87 24.50
CA ARG A 182 2.23 17.11 23.90
C ARG A 182 1.11 18.02 23.37
N GLY A 183 -0.06 17.46 23.10
CA GLY A 183 -1.17 18.15 22.46
C GLY A 183 -0.98 18.43 20.97
N PRO A 184 -1.80 19.29 20.35
CA PRO A 184 -2.98 19.89 20.99
C PRO A 184 -4.19 18.95 21.08
N HIS A 185 -5.16 19.35 21.87
CA HIS A 185 -6.46 18.68 22.01
C HIS A 185 -7.62 19.61 21.66
N VAL A 186 -8.79 19.01 21.37
CA VAL A 186 -10.05 19.75 21.25
C VAL A 186 -10.42 20.42 22.59
N PRO A 187 -11.22 21.52 22.57
CA PRO A 187 -11.52 22.28 23.79
C PRO A 187 -12.36 21.52 24.82
N SER A 188 -13.17 20.55 24.40
CA SER A 188 -13.98 19.72 25.29
C SER A 188 -14.30 18.36 24.68
N THR A 189 -14.64 17.39 25.54
CA THR A 189 -15.05 16.03 25.11
C THR A 189 -16.29 16.03 24.22
N GLY A 190 -17.16 17.05 24.35
CA GLY A 190 -18.37 17.23 23.52
C GLY A 190 -18.11 17.45 22.03
N LYS A 191 -16.84 17.70 21.63
CA LYS A 191 -16.41 17.77 20.22
C LYS A 191 -16.21 16.39 19.59
N LEU A 192 -16.04 15.33 20.38
CA LEU A 192 -15.66 13.99 19.97
C LEU A 192 -16.87 13.08 19.74
N LYS A 193 -17.74 13.42 18.76
CA LYS A 193 -19.05 12.78 18.60
C LYS A 193 -19.08 11.56 17.69
N VAL A 194 -18.08 11.38 16.84
CA VAL A 194 -18.12 10.40 15.75
C VAL A 194 -16.88 9.52 15.80
N PHE A 195 -17.01 8.36 16.39
CA PHE A 195 -15.92 7.38 16.55
C PHE A 195 -16.46 5.95 16.53
N LYS A 196 -15.56 4.99 16.36
CA LYS A 196 -15.82 3.55 16.44
C LYS A 196 -14.58 2.84 16.97
N LEU A 197 -14.74 1.95 17.95
CA LEU A 197 -13.69 1.01 18.34
C LEU A 197 -13.69 -0.19 17.38
N MET A 198 -12.49 -0.60 16.94
CA MET A 198 -12.34 -1.54 15.83
C MET A 198 -11.95 -2.94 16.29
N LYS A 199 -10.81 -3.07 16.96
CA LYS A 199 -10.26 -4.36 17.37
C LYS A 199 -9.26 -4.22 18.51
N VAL A 200 -8.96 -5.36 19.14
CA VAL A 200 -7.84 -5.53 20.08
C VAL A 200 -6.72 -6.32 19.40
N ALA A 201 -5.48 -5.96 19.66
CA ALA A 201 -4.30 -6.72 19.24
C ALA A 201 -3.22 -6.69 20.33
N GLY A 202 -2.30 -7.65 20.34
CA GLY A 202 -1.09 -7.61 21.16
C GLY A 202 -0.06 -6.62 20.58
N ALA A 203 0.66 -5.93 21.46
CA ALA A 203 1.79 -5.10 21.08
C ALA A 203 2.86 -5.14 22.18
N TYR A 204 4.12 -5.36 21.81
CA TYR A 204 5.21 -5.33 22.79
C TYR A 204 5.53 -3.90 23.23
N TRP A 205 5.75 -3.72 24.54
CA TRP A 205 6.17 -2.44 25.07
C TRP A 205 7.43 -1.92 24.35
N ARG A 206 7.39 -0.67 23.89
CA ARG A 206 8.45 -0.04 23.08
C ARG A 206 8.86 -0.81 21.80
N GLY A 207 7.99 -1.72 21.31
CA GLY A 207 8.26 -2.49 20.09
C GLY A 207 9.31 -3.60 20.24
N ASP A 208 9.81 -3.86 21.42
CA ASP A 208 10.78 -4.94 21.68
C ASP A 208 10.07 -6.20 22.17
N SER A 209 10.22 -7.29 21.42
CA SER A 209 9.63 -8.60 21.74
C SER A 209 10.10 -9.22 23.05
N LYS A 210 11.14 -8.66 23.68
CA LYS A 210 11.62 -9.07 25.00
C LYS A 210 10.85 -8.42 26.15
N ASN A 211 10.13 -7.33 25.86
CA ASN A 211 9.32 -6.62 26.84
C ASN A 211 7.92 -7.22 26.98
N GLU A 212 7.18 -6.74 27.99
CA GLU A 212 5.81 -7.15 28.24
C GLU A 212 4.90 -6.92 27.02
N MET A 213 4.01 -7.87 26.78
CA MET A 213 2.97 -7.73 25.76
C MET A 213 1.78 -6.95 26.32
N LEU A 214 1.56 -5.77 25.76
CA LEU A 214 0.43 -4.91 26.04
C LEU A 214 -0.76 -5.24 25.14
N GLN A 215 -1.92 -4.70 25.50
CA GLN A 215 -3.13 -4.81 24.71
C GLN A 215 -3.41 -3.50 24.00
N ARG A 216 -3.41 -3.52 22.68
CA ARG A 216 -3.65 -2.38 21.82
C ARG A 216 -5.10 -2.36 21.37
N ILE A 217 -5.85 -1.34 21.75
CA ILE A 217 -7.21 -1.08 21.27
C ILE A 217 -7.12 -0.09 20.10
N TYR A 218 -7.56 -0.51 18.92
CA TYR A 218 -7.67 0.35 17.75
C TYR A 218 -9.05 1.01 17.68
N GLY A 219 -9.06 2.28 17.33
CA GLY A 219 -10.26 3.05 17.06
C GLY A 219 -10.11 3.96 15.84
N THR A 220 -11.24 4.46 15.36
CA THR A 220 -11.29 5.50 14.32
C THR A 220 -12.19 6.62 14.76
N ALA A 221 -11.90 7.85 14.33
CA ALA A 221 -12.74 9.02 14.57
C ALA A 221 -12.78 9.91 13.33
N TRP A 222 -13.95 10.54 13.13
CA TRP A 222 -14.28 11.32 11.94
C TRP A 222 -15.02 12.61 12.31
N THR A 223 -15.04 13.57 11.39
CA THR A 223 -15.72 14.85 11.62
C THR A 223 -17.24 14.72 11.55
N ASN A 224 -17.74 13.75 10.77
CA ASN A 224 -19.17 13.50 10.59
C ASN A 224 -19.48 11.99 10.45
N LYS A 225 -20.75 11.63 10.59
CA LYS A 225 -21.20 10.24 10.53
C LYS A 225 -21.12 9.62 9.14
N GLU A 226 -21.25 10.41 8.10
CA GLU A 226 -21.19 9.95 6.71
C GLU A 226 -19.80 9.43 6.39
N ASP A 227 -18.75 10.17 6.74
CA ASP A 227 -17.35 9.75 6.54
C ASP A 227 -17.03 8.48 7.33
N LEU A 228 -17.52 8.37 8.58
CA LEU A 228 -17.37 7.12 9.35
C LEU A 228 -18.06 5.94 8.65
N GLN A 229 -19.30 6.11 8.16
CA GLN A 229 -20.04 5.06 7.47
C GLN A 229 -19.32 4.64 6.18
N ASN A 230 -18.84 5.61 5.39
CA ASN A 230 -18.08 5.35 4.18
C ASN A 230 -16.80 4.57 4.47
N TYR A 231 -16.09 4.93 5.54
CA TYR A 231 -14.90 4.21 5.97
C TYR A 231 -15.21 2.77 6.40
N LEU A 232 -16.25 2.56 7.21
CA LEU A 232 -16.66 1.22 7.65
C LEU A 232 -17.12 0.36 6.46
N PHE A 233 -17.88 0.93 5.52
CA PHE A 233 -18.27 0.27 4.28
C PHE A 233 -17.04 -0.13 3.44
N MET A 234 -16.07 0.78 3.30
CA MET A 234 -14.81 0.47 2.60
C MET A 234 -14.06 -0.69 3.25
N LEU A 235 -14.00 -0.76 4.59
CA LEU A 235 -13.36 -1.87 5.30
C LEU A 235 -14.10 -3.20 5.10
N GLU A 236 -15.43 -3.20 5.16
CA GLU A 236 -16.25 -4.38 4.90
C GLU A 236 -16.06 -4.88 3.47
N GLU A 237 -16.07 -3.97 2.50
CA GLU A 237 -15.79 -4.32 1.10
C GLU A 237 -14.36 -4.83 0.90
N ALA A 238 -13.36 -4.25 1.57
CA ALA A 238 -11.99 -4.74 1.54
C ALA A 238 -11.88 -6.17 2.09
N GLU A 239 -12.60 -6.47 3.18
CA GLU A 239 -12.64 -7.81 3.76
C GLU A 239 -13.32 -8.85 2.84
N LYS A 240 -14.39 -8.45 2.14
CA LYS A 240 -15.06 -9.30 1.14
C LYS A 240 -14.17 -9.59 -0.07
N ARG A 241 -13.28 -8.65 -0.42
CA ARG A 241 -12.37 -8.73 -1.58
C ARG A 241 -11.00 -9.29 -1.23
N ASP A 242 -10.74 -9.64 0.03
CA ASP A 242 -9.45 -10.19 0.47
C ASP A 242 -9.01 -11.33 -0.45
N HIS A 243 -7.84 -11.15 -1.10
CA HIS A 243 -7.29 -12.11 -2.06
C HIS A 243 -7.06 -13.50 -1.46
N ARG A 244 -6.86 -13.63 -0.13
CA ARG A 244 -6.69 -14.91 0.56
C ARG A 244 -8.02 -15.67 0.62
N LYS A 245 -9.13 -14.96 0.88
CA LYS A 245 -10.49 -15.53 0.89
C LYS A 245 -10.91 -15.91 -0.53
N LEU A 246 -10.78 -14.96 -1.47
CA LEU A 246 -11.13 -15.17 -2.88
C LEU A 246 -10.23 -16.22 -3.52
N GLY A 247 -8.93 -16.23 -3.23
CA GLY A 247 -7.99 -17.22 -3.73
C GLY A 247 -8.38 -18.65 -3.34
N LYS A 248 -8.77 -18.85 -2.08
CA LYS A 248 -9.30 -20.14 -1.61
C LYS A 248 -10.66 -20.49 -2.25
N GLN A 249 -11.59 -19.53 -2.30
CA GLN A 249 -12.93 -19.74 -2.86
C GLN A 249 -12.91 -20.07 -4.35
N LEU A 250 -12.02 -19.46 -5.11
CA LEU A 250 -11.88 -19.61 -6.56
C LEU A 250 -10.82 -20.65 -6.95
N ASP A 251 -10.19 -21.29 -5.97
CA ASP A 251 -9.14 -22.30 -6.18
C ASP A 251 -7.94 -21.78 -6.98
N LEU A 252 -7.38 -20.63 -6.55
CA LEU A 252 -6.30 -19.97 -7.29
C LEU A 252 -4.91 -20.33 -6.76
N PHE A 253 -4.73 -20.39 -5.43
CA PHE A 253 -3.46 -20.66 -4.77
C PHE A 253 -3.66 -21.03 -3.30
N HIS A 254 -2.61 -21.58 -2.69
CA HIS A 254 -2.50 -21.70 -1.24
C HIS A 254 -1.08 -21.41 -0.73
N MET A 255 -0.94 -21.27 0.57
CA MET A 255 0.32 -21.17 1.29
C MET A 255 0.33 -22.20 2.42
N GLN A 256 1.50 -22.73 2.77
CA GLN A 256 1.65 -23.71 3.83
C GLN A 256 2.98 -23.55 4.58
N ASP A 257 3.10 -24.22 5.73
CA ASP A 257 4.20 -24.01 6.67
C ASP A 257 5.56 -24.51 6.15
N GLU A 258 5.58 -25.47 5.21
CA GLU A 258 6.81 -25.99 4.62
C GLU A 258 7.50 -24.97 3.68
N ALA A 259 6.76 -23.96 3.24
CA ALA A 259 7.27 -22.88 2.39
C ALA A 259 6.70 -21.51 2.82
N PRO A 260 7.07 -21.03 4.02
CA PRO A 260 6.46 -19.82 4.59
C PRO A 260 6.77 -18.58 3.75
N GLY A 261 5.71 -17.91 3.29
CA GLY A 261 5.82 -16.76 2.41
C GLY A 261 6.14 -17.08 0.96
N MET A 262 5.92 -18.32 0.52
CA MET A 262 6.03 -18.76 -0.88
C MET A 262 4.70 -19.36 -1.34
N VAL A 263 4.34 -19.16 -2.60
CA VAL A 263 3.02 -19.43 -3.13
C VAL A 263 2.97 -20.75 -3.89
N PHE A 264 1.99 -21.60 -3.57
CA PHE A 264 1.62 -22.76 -4.39
C PHE A 264 0.47 -22.37 -5.31
N TRP A 265 0.76 -22.19 -6.58
CA TRP A 265 -0.24 -21.81 -7.59
C TRP A 265 -1.03 -23.01 -8.07
N HIS A 266 -2.38 -22.92 -8.03
CA HIS A 266 -3.26 -23.90 -8.61
C HIS A 266 -3.47 -23.63 -10.11
N PRO A 267 -4.03 -24.57 -10.89
CA PRO A 267 -4.16 -24.38 -12.35
C PRO A 267 -4.86 -23.08 -12.75
N LYS A 268 -5.93 -22.68 -12.03
CA LYS A 268 -6.65 -21.44 -12.33
C LYS A 268 -5.81 -20.20 -12.01
N GLY A 269 -5.13 -20.19 -10.88
CA GLY A 269 -4.24 -19.09 -10.50
C GLY A 269 -3.03 -18.99 -11.42
N TRP A 270 -2.46 -20.15 -11.80
CA TRP A 270 -1.38 -20.22 -12.77
C TRP A 270 -1.78 -19.72 -14.15
N SER A 271 -3.03 -19.95 -14.57
CA SER A 271 -3.56 -19.38 -15.81
C SER A 271 -3.57 -17.85 -15.80
N ILE A 272 -4.00 -17.24 -14.68
CA ILE A 272 -3.93 -15.76 -14.51
C ILE A 272 -2.48 -15.29 -14.60
N TRP A 273 -1.57 -15.98 -13.92
CA TRP A 273 -0.14 -15.70 -13.98
C TRP A 273 0.40 -15.66 -15.40
N GLN A 274 0.11 -16.72 -16.17
CA GLN A 274 0.56 -16.86 -17.55
C GLN A 274 0.03 -15.73 -18.45
N GLU A 275 -1.23 -15.31 -18.28
CA GLU A 275 -1.79 -14.19 -19.04
C GLU A 275 -1.11 -12.86 -18.72
N VAL A 276 -0.85 -12.58 -17.45
CA VAL A 276 -0.10 -11.37 -17.03
C VAL A 276 1.32 -11.41 -17.59
N GLU A 277 2.02 -12.54 -17.44
CA GLU A 277 3.38 -12.73 -17.95
C GLU A 277 3.45 -12.60 -19.48
N HIS A 278 2.50 -13.21 -20.20
CA HIS A 278 2.40 -13.14 -21.65
C HIS A 278 2.18 -11.71 -22.15
N TYR A 279 1.27 -10.98 -21.48
CA TYR A 279 1.02 -9.58 -21.78
C TYR A 279 2.29 -8.73 -21.58
N MET A 280 2.98 -8.88 -20.46
CA MET A 280 4.20 -8.13 -20.16
C MET A 280 5.34 -8.50 -21.10
N ARG A 281 5.50 -9.79 -21.45
CA ARG A 281 6.51 -10.25 -22.43
C ARG A 281 6.30 -9.62 -23.80
N LYS A 282 5.03 -9.54 -24.26
CA LYS A 282 4.70 -8.83 -25.49
C LYS A 282 5.11 -7.37 -25.43
N MET A 283 4.81 -6.68 -24.31
CA MET A 283 5.25 -5.30 -24.14
C MET A 283 6.78 -5.17 -24.16
N PHE A 284 7.52 -6.09 -23.55
CA PHE A 284 8.98 -6.08 -23.61
C PHE A 284 9.49 -6.12 -25.05
N MET A 285 8.94 -7.02 -25.87
CA MET A 285 9.29 -7.11 -27.28
C MET A 285 8.94 -5.82 -28.04
N ASP A 286 7.73 -5.29 -27.86
CA ASP A 286 7.25 -4.08 -28.55
C ASP A 286 8.10 -2.83 -28.22
N TYR A 287 8.71 -2.78 -27.03
CA TYR A 287 9.60 -1.69 -26.58
C TYR A 287 11.11 -2.00 -26.71
N GLY A 288 11.46 -3.10 -27.39
CA GLY A 288 12.84 -3.45 -27.73
C GLY A 288 13.68 -3.95 -26.56
N TYR A 289 13.06 -4.62 -25.58
CA TYR A 289 13.78 -5.33 -24.52
C TYR A 289 14.16 -6.72 -24.98
N GLN A 290 15.36 -7.16 -24.60
CA GLN A 290 15.85 -8.51 -24.78
C GLN A 290 15.61 -9.30 -23.50
N GLU A 291 14.81 -10.38 -23.58
CA GLU A 291 14.57 -11.22 -22.41
C GLU A 291 15.77 -12.11 -22.13
N VAL A 292 16.21 -12.10 -20.88
CA VAL A 292 17.36 -12.88 -20.39
C VAL A 292 16.96 -13.69 -19.15
N ARG A 293 17.85 -14.58 -18.71
CA ARG A 293 17.67 -15.32 -17.45
C ARG A 293 18.99 -15.48 -16.73
N THR A 294 19.01 -15.08 -15.45
CA THR A 294 20.19 -15.18 -14.59
C THR A 294 20.06 -16.31 -13.58
N PRO A 295 21.17 -16.90 -13.09
CA PRO A 295 21.14 -17.94 -12.07
C PRO A 295 20.45 -17.46 -10.79
N THR A 296 19.68 -18.36 -10.15
CA THR A 296 18.99 -18.07 -8.89
C THR A 296 19.95 -18.07 -7.70
N VAL A 297 20.96 -18.94 -7.71
CA VAL A 297 21.97 -19.07 -6.66
C VAL A 297 23.33 -18.62 -7.21
N MET A 298 23.93 -17.66 -6.57
CA MET A 298 25.23 -17.09 -7.00
C MET A 298 26.17 -16.95 -5.81
N ASP A 299 27.48 -17.02 -6.11
CA ASP A 299 28.56 -16.95 -5.15
C ASP A 299 28.57 -15.61 -4.40
N LYS A 300 28.92 -15.65 -3.12
CA LYS A 300 29.01 -14.51 -2.21
C LYS A 300 29.85 -13.35 -2.77
N THR A 301 30.93 -13.66 -3.51
CA THR A 301 31.85 -12.64 -4.04
C THR A 301 31.16 -11.63 -4.97
N LEU A 302 30.13 -12.05 -5.72
CA LEU A 302 29.36 -11.14 -6.55
C LEU A 302 28.57 -10.15 -5.69
N TRP A 303 28.00 -10.62 -4.58
CA TRP A 303 27.22 -9.82 -3.65
C TRP A 303 28.08 -8.87 -2.82
N GLU A 304 29.33 -9.26 -2.51
CA GLU A 304 30.32 -8.39 -1.87
C GLU A 304 30.74 -7.27 -2.81
N LYS A 305 31.10 -7.58 -4.06
CA LYS A 305 31.47 -6.58 -5.07
C LYS A 305 30.36 -5.56 -5.33
N SER A 306 29.13 -6.01 -5.46
CA SER A 306 27.97 -5.14 -5.69
C SER A 306 27.53 -4.35 -4.45
N GLY A 307 28.01 -4.67 -3.24
CA GLY A 307 27.64 -4.02 -1.99
C GLY A 307 26.37 -4.57 -1.33
N HIS A 308 25.72 -5.55 -1.94
CA HIS A 308 24.51 -6.15 -1.35
C HIS A 308 24.82 -6.91 -0.07
N TRP A 309 25.99 -7.57 0.01
CA TRP A 309 26.36 -8.35 1.20
C TRP A 309 26.49 -7.47 2.45
N GLN A 310 27.02 -6.25 2.33
CA GLN A 310 27.21 -5.33 3.45
C GLN A 310 25.90 -4.63 3.86
N ASN A 311 25.04 -4.30 2.89
CA ASN A 311 23.86 -3.46 3.11
C ASN A 311 22.54 -4.22 3.18
N TYR A 312 22.50 -5.49 2.76
CA TYR A 312 21.26 -6.24 2.58
C TYR A 312 21.30 -7.69 3.09
N ARG A 313 22.38 -8.11 3.77
CA ARG A 313 22.61 -9.51 4.18
C ARG A 313 21.48 -10.10 5.02
N ASP A 314 20.92 -9.35 5.97
CA ASP A 314 19.87 -9.82 6.88
C ASP A 314 18.59 -10.21 6.14
N ASN A 315 18.41 -9.67 4.95
CA ASN A 315 17.28 -9.96 4.07
C ASN A 315 17.61 -11.02 2.99
N MET A 316 18.76 -11.67 3.02
CA MET A 316 19.19 -12.66 2.04
C MET A 316 19.07 -14.08 2.60
N PHE A 317 18.60 -15.03 1.78
CA PHE A 317 18.76 -16.46 2.03
C PHE A 317 20.18 -16.87 1.61
N THR A 318 20.95 -17.41 2.54
CA THR A 318 22.33 -17.86 2.29
C THR A 318 22.45 -19.35 2.48
N THR A 319 23.36 -19.98 1.74
CA THR A 319 23.69 -21.40 1.85
C THR A 319 25.18 -21.61 1.64
N SER A 320 25.71 -22.74 2.09
CA SER A 320 27.10 -23.11 1.89
C SER A 320 27.18 -24.48 1.23
N SER A 321 28.05 -24.64 0.25
CA SER A 321 28.34 -25.91 -0.42
C SER A 321 29.80 -25.91 -0.90
N GLU A 322 30.47 -27.05 -0.81
CA GLU A 322 31.87 -27.23 -1.25
C GLU A 322 32.85 -26.17 -0.69
N ASN A 323 32.67 -25.79 0.58
CA ASN A 323 33.42 -24.76 1.29
C ASN A 323 33.32 -23.35 0.67
N ARG A 324 32.21 -23.07 -0.03
CA ARG A 324 31.88 -21.74 -0.59
C ARG A 324 30.52 -21.28 -0.08
N ASP A 325 30.40 -19.98 0.13
CA ASP A 325 29.15 -19.34 0.51
C ASP A 325 28.42 -18.83 -0.74
N TYR A 326 27.13 -19.05 -0.78
CA TYR A 326 26.23 -18.63 -1.84
C TYR A 326 25.04 -17.85 -1.25
N ALA A 327 24.39 -17.06 -2.07
CA ALA A 327 23.08 -16.50 -1.76
C ALA A 327 22.07 -16.80 -2.87
N VAL A 328 20.82 -17.01 -2.45
CA VAL A 328 19.68 -16.96 -3.35
C VAL A 328 19.45 -15.49 -3.71
N LYS A 329 19.39 -15.16 -4.98
CA LYS A 329 19.37 -13.76 -5.44
C LYS A 329 18.17 -12.99 -4.84
N PRO A 330 18.43 -11.87 -4.13
CA PRO A 330 17.37 -10.96 -3.68
C PRO A 330 16.96 -9.94 -4.75
N MET A 331 17.82 -9.78 -5.79
CA MET A 331 17.69 -8.84 -6.92
C MET A 331 18.37 -9.41 -8.15
N ASN A 332 18.00 -8.92 -9.35
CA ASN A 332 18.55 -9.39 -10.62
C ASN A 332 19.71 -8.53 -11.14
N CYS A 333 19.86 -7.30 -10.65
CA CYS A 333 20.79 -6.31 -11.17
C CYS A 333 22.27 -6.79 -11.32
N PRO A 334 22.91 -7.47 -10.34
CA PRO A 334 24.27 -7.95 -10.54
C PRO A 334 24.37 -9.01 -11.64
N GLY A 335 23.33 -9.84 -11.80
CA GLY A 335 23.29 -10.85 -12.87
C GLY A 335 23.23 -10.23 -14.26
N HIS A 336 22.40 -9.19 -14.46
CA HIS A 336 22.31 -8.47 -15.73
C HIS A 336 23.64 -7.78 -16.09
N ILE A 337 24.32 -7.21 -15.09
CA ILE A 337 25.67 -6.63 -15.32
C ILE A 337 26.66 -7.72 -15.76
N GLN A 338 26.58 -8.96 -15.23
CA GLN A 338 27.45 -10.04 -15.69
C GLN A 338 27.16 -10.44 -17.16
N ILE A 339 25.89 -10.37 -17.59
CA ILE A 339 25.53 -10.58 -19.01
C ILE A 339 26.11 -9.45 -19.86
N PHE A 340 25.96 -8.19 -19.45
CA PHE A 340 26.55 -7.04 -20.13
C PHE A 340 28.06 -7.19 -20.27
N ASN A 341 28.77 -7.57 -19.20
CA ASN A 341 30.22 -7.70 -19.18
C ASN A 341 30.77 -8.87 -20.02
N ASN A 342 29.90 -9.81 -20.46
CA ASN A 342 30.35 -10.96 -21.23
C ASN A 342 30.78 -10.61 -22.65
N THR A 343 30.41 -9.43 -23.17
CA THR A 343 30.78 -8.93 -24.48
C THR A 343 31.23 -7.47 -24.40
N LEU A 344 32.08 -7.06 -25.33
CA LEU A 344 32.48 -5.66 -25.46
C LEU A 344 31.39 -4.88 -26.19
N HIS A 345 30.89 -3.82 -25.57
CA HIS A 345 29.87 -2.94 -26.14
C HIS A 345 30.50 -1.61 -26.61
N SER A 346 29.93 -1.01 -27.64
CA SER A 346 30.21 0.36 -28.08
C SER A 346 29.03 1.29 -27.75
N TYR A 347 29.27 2.59 -27.82
CA TYR A 347 28.19 3.59 -27.67
C TYR A 347 27.01 3.39 -28.65
N ARG A 348 27.24 2.70 -29.80
CA ARG A 348 26.22 2.40 -30.80
C ARG A 348 25.27 1.27 -30.40
N ASP A 349 25.72 0.43 -29.45
CA ASP A 349 24.91 -0.68 -28.91
C ASP A 349 23.98 -0.20 -27.80
N LEU A 350 24.16 1.03 -27.32
CA LEU A 350 23.34 1.64 -26.26
C LEU A 350 22.21 2.48 -26.85
N PRO A 351 21.01 2.49 -26.23
CA PRO A 351 20.68 1.82 -24.97
C PRO A 351 20.44 0.32 -25.15
N LEU A 352 21.07 -0.52 -24.32
CA LEU A 352 20.83 -1.95 -24.24
C LEU A 352 19.82 -2.22 -23.10
N ARG A 353 18.69 -2.87 -23.45
CA ARG A 353 17.59 -3.15 -22.51
C ARG A 353 17.49 -4.65 -22.26
N LEU A 354 17.84 -5.10 -21.05
CA LEU A 354 17.73 -6.49 -20.64
C LEU A 354 16.54 -6.62 -19.67
N ALA A 355 15.63 -7.58 -19.93
CA ALA A 355 14.47 -7.85 -19.08
C ALA A 355 14.47 -9.30 -18.60
N GLU A 356 13.97 -9.55 -17.40
CA GLU A 356 13.87 -10.88 -16.82
C GLU A 356 12.60 -10.98 -15.97
N PHE A 357 11.83 -12.07 -16.13
CA PHE A 357 10.93 -12.53 -15.07
C PHE A 357 11.77 -13.25 -14.02
N GLY A 358 12.40 -12.45 -13.18
CA GLY A 358 13.43 -12.90 -12.23
C GLY A 358 12.85 -13.39 -10.92
N SER A 359 13.05 -14.68 -10.63
CA SER A 359 12.67 -15.25 -9.33
C SER A 359 13.64 -14.79 -8.24
N CYS A 360 13.18 -13.92 -7.37
CA CYS A 360 13.94 -13.34 -6.25
C CYS A 360 13.41 -13.83 -4.90
N HIS A 361 14.31 -13.89 -3.91
CA HIS A 361 13.93 -14.31 -2.56
C HIS A 361 14.48 -13.32 -1.52
N ARG A 362 13.61 -12.90 -0.59
CA ARG A 362 13.95 -12.00 0.52
C ARG A 362 13.49 -12.60 1.83
N ASN A 363 14.38 -12.65 2.82
CA ASN A 363 14.09 -13.19 4.14
C ASN A 363 13.27 -12.20 4.99
N GLU A 364 12.04 -11.94 4.54
CA GLU A 364 11.10 -11.06 5.25
C GLU A 364 10.73 -11.67 6.63
N PRO A 365 10.62 -10.85 7.69
CA PRO A 365 10.18 -11.31 9.00
C PRO A 365 8.81 -12.00 8.94
N SER A 366 8.62 -13.10 9.68
CA SER A 366 7.37 -13.89 9.67
C SER A 366 6.13 -13.03 9.97
N GLY A 367 6.22 -12.10 10.93
CA GLY A 367 5.12 -11.21 11.31
C GLY A 367 4.74 -10.17 10.26
N SER A 368 5.54 -9.99 9.21
CA SER A 368 5.25 -9.06 8.12
C SER A 368 4.60 -9.72 6.90
N LEU A 369 4.54 -11.04 6.85
CA LEU A 369 3.98 -11.79 5.72
C LEU A 369 2.46 -11.59 5.63
N HIS A 370 1.97 -11.35 4.41
CA HIS A 370 0.54 -11.07 4.19
C HIS A 370 0.06 -11.59 2.83
N GLY A 371 -0.33 -12.87 2.77
CA GLY A 371 -0.82 -13.49 1.53
C GLY A 371 0.11 -13.22 0.35
N LEU A 372 -0.45 -12.85 -0.80
CA LEU A 372 0.31 -12.46 -2.00
C LEU A 372 0.96 -11.07 -1.89
N MET A 373 0.51 -10.22 -0.94
CA MET A 373 0.94 -8.83 -0.84
C MET A 373 2.36 -8.68 -0.29
N ARG A 374 2.79 -9.60 0.58
CA ARG A 374 4.15 -9.62 1.12
C ARG A 374 4.61 -11.06 1.31
N VAL A 375 5.51 -11.47 0.44
CA VAL A 375 6.03 -12.83 0.29
C VAL A 375 7.54 -12.87 0.48
N ARG A 376 8.10 -14.05 0.66
CA ARG A 376 9.56 -14.28 0.69
C ARG A 376 10.12 -14.70 -0.66
N GLY A 377 9.35 -15.45 -1.45
CA GLY A 377 9.70 -15.83 -2.81
C GLY A 377 8.75 -15.14 -3.79
N PHE A 378 9.28 -14.40 -4.77
CA PHE A 378 8.50 -13.66 -5.74
C PHE A 378 9.21 -13.58 -7.09
N THR A 379 8.43 -13.40 -8.14
CA THR A 379 8.94 -13.13 -9.49
C THR A 379 8.70 -11.68 -9.86
N GLN A 380 9.76 -11.00 -10.30
CA GLN A 380 9.70 -9.59 -10.68
C GLN A 380 9.78 -9.44 -12.20
N ASP A 381 8.97 -8.52 -12.77
CA ASP A 381 9.07 -8.06 -14.16
C ASP A 381 10.23 -7.06 -14.31
N ASP A 382 11.40 -7.50 -13.93
CA ASP A 382 12.57 -6.65 -13.77
C ASP A 382 13.28 -6.39 -15.10
N ALA A 383 13.78 -5.17 -15.27
CA ALA A 383 14.67 -4.90 -16.38
C ALA A 383 15.71 -3.82 -16.03
N HIS A 384 16.83 -3.90 -16.75
CA HIS A 384 17.95 -2.99 -16.61
C HIS A 384 18.28 -2.41 -17.98
N ILE A 385 18.31 -1.07 -18.05
CA ILE A 385 18.66 -0.33 -19.27
C ILE A 385 20.07 0.23 -19.06
N PHE A 386 21.01 -0.26 -19.84
CA PHE A 386 22.37 0.30 -19.90
C PHE A 386 22.38 1.37 -20.98
N CYS A 387 22.67 2.62 -20.60
CA CYS A 387 22.58 3.76 -21.49
C CYS A 387 23.71 4.78 -21.22
N THR A 388 23.86 5.74 -22.14
CA THR A 388 24.66 6.93 -21.87
C THR A 388 23.87 7.94 -21.04
N GLU A 389 24.53 8.94 -20.47
CA GLU A 389 23.86 9.98 -19.69
C GLU A 389 22.85 10.78 -20.52
N GLU A 390 23.16 11.04 -21.79
CA GLU A 390 22.30 11.77 -22.72
C GLU A 390 21.00 11.00 -23.03
N GLN A 391 21.03 9.66 -22.94
CA GLN A 391 19.89 8.78 -23.23
C GLN A 391 18.92 8.61 -22.03
N ILE A 392 19.30 9.00 -20.80
CA ILE A 392 18.50 8.80 -19.58
C ILE A 392 17.09 9.33 -19.77
N LYS A 393 16.97 10.57 -20.22
CA LYS A 393 15.68 11.27 -20.37
C LYS A 393 14.73 10.55 -21.31
N ASP A 394 15.20 10.14 -22.47
CA ASP A 394 14.39 9.46 -23.49
C ASP A 394 13.97 8.06 -23.00
N GLU A 395 14.84 7.35 -22.31
CA GLU A 395 14.51 6.03 -21.76
C GLU A 395 13.50 6.10 -20.61
N VAL A 396 13.60 7.11 -19.72
CA VAL A 396 12.61 7.36 -18.68
C VAL A 396 11.26 7.71 -19.29
N ALA A 397 11.23 8.57 -20.33
CA ALA A 397 9.99 8.92 -21.03
C ALA A 397 9.31 7.72 -21.69
N LYS A 398 10.06 6.87 -22.39
CA LYS A 398 9.56 5.62 -22.99
C LYS A 398 9.00 4.67 -21.93
N PHE A 399 9.70 4.54 -20.80
CA PHE A 399 9.23 3.72 -19.68
C PHE A 399 7.90 4.23 -19.12
N ILE A 400 7.76 5.53 -18.91
CA ILE A 400 6.53 6.15 -18.42
C ILE A 400 5.35 5.82 -19.36
N VAL A 401 5.51 5.97 -20.68
CA VAL A 401 4.47 5.63 -21.65
C VAL A 401 4.09 4.15 -21.58
N MET A 402 5.09 3.26 -21.52
CA MET A 402 4.90 1.82 -21.40
C MET A 402 4.14 1.45 -20.12
N LEU A 403 4.50 2.05 -18.99
CA LEU A 403 3.88 1.80 -17.68
C LEU A 403 2.41 2.23 -17.65
N PHE A 404 2.10 3.46 -18.08
CA PHE A 404 0.72 3.93 -18.10
C PHE A 404 -0.17 3.11 -19.04
N LYS A 405 0.37 2.68 -20.19
CA LYS A 405 -0.33 1.77 -21.10
C LYS A 405 -0.66 0.44 -20.41
N ALA A 406 0.32 -0.15 -19.70
CA ALA A 406 0.09 -1.39 -18.95
C ALA A 406 -1.00 -1.22 -17.90
N TYR A 407 -0.91 -0.19 -17.08
CA TYR A 407 -1.88 0.04 -16.01
C TYR A 407 -3.30 0.29 -16.54
N GLN A 408 -3.42 1.04 -17.63
CA GLN A 408 -4.71 1.23 -18.30
C GLN A 408 -5.30 -0.10 -18.79
N ASP A 409 -4.49 -0.96 -19.41
CA ASP A 409 -4.94 -2.27 -19.92
C ASP A 409 -5.34 -3.23 -18.78
N PHE A 410 -4.71 -3.10 -17.60
CA PHE A 410 -5.11 -3.81 -16.38
C PHE A 410 -6.24 -3.15 -15.59
N GLY A 411 -6.83 -2.05 -16.09
CA GLY A 411 -8.00 -1.39 -15.50
C GLY A 411 -7.71 -0.32 -14.45
N PHE A 412 -6.44 0.03 -14.21
CA PHE A 412 -6.06 1.09 -13.29
C PHE A 412 -6.00 2.45 -14.00
N LYS A 413 -6.83 3.40 -13.54
CA LYS A 413 -6.93 4.74 -14.15
C LYS A 413 -6.16 5.80 -13.36
N ASP A 414 -6.11 5.66 -12.04
CA ASP A 414 -5.51 6.62 -11.14
C ASP A 414 -4.14 6.10 -10.68
N VAL A 415 -3.08 6.84 -11.00
CA VAL A 415 -1.70 6.54 -10.66
C VAL A 415 -1.07 7.74 -9.99
N LEU A 416 -0.60 7.59 -8.77
CA LEU A 416 0.16 8.61 -8.05
C LEU A 416 1.64 8.44 -8.37
N VAL A 417 2.31 9.55 -8.65
CA VAL A 417 3.74 9.56 -8.97
C VAL A 417 4.51 10.23 -7.84
N LYS A 418 5.62 9.64 -7.42
CA LYS A 418 6.48 10.15 -6.36
C LYS A 418 7.93 10.13 -6.80
N LEU A 419 8.69 11.17 -6.43
CA LEU A 419 10.14 11.23 -6.62
C LEU A 419 10.83 11.09 -5.27
N SER A 420 11.50 9.95 -5.06
CA SER A 420 12.22 9.62 -3.82
C SER A 420 13.70 9.96 -4.00
N THR A 421 14.21 10.83 -3.13
CA THR A 421 15.58 11.37 -3.19
C THR A 421 16.52 10.66 -2.23
N ARG A 422 17.76 11.08 -2.16
CA ARG A 422 18.87 10.44 -1.43
C ARG A 422 18.56 10.13 0.03
N PRO A 423 18.81 8.89 0.49
CA PRO A 423 18.76 8.53 1.90
C PRO A 423 20.05 8.96 2.63
N GLU A 424 20.02 8.96 3.97
CA GLU A 424 21.17 9.27 4.81
C GLU A 424 22.33 8.29 4.55
N LYS A 425 22.02 6.97 4.52
CA LYS A 425 23.00 5.91 4.17
C LYS A 425 22.92 5.63 2.68
N ARG A 426 23.96 6.01 1.94
CA ARG A 426 24.02 5.86 0.50
C ARG A 426 25.44 5.60 -0.01
N VAL A 427 25.56 5.17 -1.25
CA VAL A 427 26.83 5.09 -2.00
C VAL A 427 26.87 6.19 -3.06
N GLY A 428 28.09 6.58 -3.48
CA GLY A 428 28.32 7.65 -4.46
C GLY A 428 28.49 9.03 -3.82
N SER A 429 28.98 9.99 -4.62
CA SER A 429 29.19 11.37 -4.18
C SER A 429 27.90 12.20 -4.25
N ASP A 430 27.90 13.35 -3.56
CA ASP A 430 26.77 14.26 -3.60
C ASP A 430 26.52 14.82 -5.01
N GLU A 431 27.57 15.07 -5.78
CA GLU A 431 27.47 15.54 -7.17
C GLU A 431 26.76 14.49 -8.06
N THR A 432 27.08 13.20 -7.86
CA THR A 432 26.41 12.10 -8.58
C THR A 432 24.92 12.06 -8.25
N TRP A 433 24.57 12.25 -6.97
CA TRP A 433 23.18 12.29 -6.53
C TRP A 433 22.43 13.51 -7.05
N ASP A 434 23.05 14.71 -7.02
CA ASP A 434 22.45 15.94 -7.57
C ASP A 434 22.11 15.79 -9.04
N LYS A 435 23.02 15.18 -9.80
CA LYS A 435 22.84 14.89 -11.23
C LYS A 435 21.69 13.90 -11.46
N ALA A 436 21.68 12.81 -10.70
CA ALA A 436 20.65 11.78 -10.82
C ALA A 436 19.26 12.30 -10.47
N GLU A 437 19.11 12.99 -9.35
CA GLU A 437 17.83 13.59 -8.92
C GLU A 437 17.34 14.63 -9.91
N SER A 438 18.23 15.49 -10.41
CA SER A 438 17.90 16.50 -11.42
C SER A 438 17.42 15.87 -12.73
N ALA A 439 18.05 14.77 -13.18
CA ALA A 439 17.67 14.06 -14.39
C ALA A 439 16.28 13.45 -14.29
N LEU A 440 15.95 12.77 -13.18
CA LEU A 440 14.63 12.19 -12.96
C LEU A 440 13.55 13.27 -12.81
N LYS A 441 13.84 14.35 -12.09
CA LYS A 441 12.93 15.49 -11.96
C LYS A 441 12.63 16.15 -13.32
N ALA A 442 13.66 16.36 -14.14
CA ALA A 442 13.50 16.92 -15.48
C ALA A 442 12.62 16.02 -16.35
N ALA A 443 12.83 14.70 -16.31
CA ALA A 443 12.01 13.75 -17.05
C ALA A 443 10.53 13.79 -16.64
N LEU A 444 10.22 13.92 -15.35
CA LEU A 444 8.82 14.06 -14.86
C LEU A 444 8.18 15.37 -15.36
N LEU A 445 8.88 16.49 -15.25
CA LEU A 445 8.38 17.82 -15.67
C LEU A 445 8.08 17.87 -17.18
N GLU A 446 8.95 17.29 -18.00
CA GLU A 446 8.75 17.25 -19.45
C GLU A 446 7.60 16.35 -19.88
N ASN A 447 7.37 15.25 -19.14
CA ASN A 447 6.19 14.40 -19.34
C ASN A 447 4.92 15.00 -18.72
N LYS A 448 5.00 16.21 -18.15
CA LYS A 448 3.87 16.94 -17.53
C LYS A 448 3.16 16.12 -16.44
N LEU A 449 3.93 15.33 -15.69
CA LEU A 449 3.41 14.55 -14.58
C LEU A 449 3.48 15.37 -13.29
N GLU A 450 2.37 15.40 -12.58
CA GLU A 450 2.36 15.86 -11.19
C GLU A 450 2.98 14.79 -10.29
N PHE A 451 3.82 15.17 -9.34
CA PHE A 451 4.49 14.25 -8.45
C PHE A 451 4.74 14.85 -7.08
N ASP A 452 4.74 13.98 -6.07
CA ASP A 452 5.14 14.31 -4.70
C ASP A 452 6.62 14.02 -4.49
N LEU A 453 7.32 14.93 -3.79
CA LEU A 453 8.71 14.71 -3.39
C LEU A 453 8.76 13.93 -2.08
N GLN A 454 9.56 12.84 -2.04
CA GLN A 454 9.81 12.03 -0.85
C GLN A 454 11.30 12.07 -0.47
N PRO A 455 11.73 13.03 0.36
CA PRO A 455 13.11 13.12 0.80
C PRO A 455 13.52 11.90 1.63
N GLY A 456 14.69 11.32 1.32
CA GLY A 456 15.25 10.22 2.11
C GLY A 456 14.78 8.81 1.73
N GLU A 457 13.81 8.67 0.81
CA GLU A 457 13.19 7.38 0.47
C GLU A 457 13.82 6.69 -0.76
N GLY A 458 14.88 7.25 -1.33
CA GLY A 458 15.63 6.67 -2.44
C GLY A 458 16.29 5.34 -2.07
N ALA A 459 16.71 4.56 -3.07
CA ALA A 459 17.53 3.38 -2.84
C ALA A 459 18.95 3.81 -2.40
N PHE A 460 19.69 2.92 -1.74
CA PHE A 460 21.05 3.25 -1.28
C PHE A 460 22.03 3.58 -2.44
N TYR A 461 21.69 3.16 -3.67
CA TYR A 461 22.51 3.33 -4.87
C TYR A 461 22.00 4.39 -5.85
N GLY A 462 20.76 4.90 -5.68
CA GLY A 462 20.22 5.94 -6.57
C GLY A 462 18.79 6.40 -6.23
N PRO A 463 18.39 7.59 -6.72
CA PRO A 463 17.05 8.10 -6.61
C PRO A 463 16.08 7.29 -7.48
N LYS A 464 14.77 7.37 -7.16
CA LYS A 464 13.76 6.62 -7.88
C LYS A 464 12.48 7.43 -8.11
N ILE A 465 11.81 7.13 -9.22
CA ILE A 465 10.40 7.49 -9.42
C ILE A 465 9.57 6.27 -9.06
N GLU A 466 8.54 6.46 -8.25
CA GLU A 466 7.61 5.42 -7.81
C GLU A 466 6.21 5.71 -8.38
N PHE A 467 5.56 4.64 -8.87
CA PHE A 467 4.21 4.69 -9.41
C PHE A 467 3.29 3.86 -8.52
N THR A 468 2.32 4.53 -7.92
CA THR A 468 1.41 3.93 -6.95
C THR A 468 0.02 3.85 -7.55
N LEU A 469 -0.50 2.63 -7.67
CA LEU A 469 -1.85 2.35 -8.17
C LEU A 469 -2.88 2.67 -7.10
N LYS A 470 -4.01 3.23 -7.53
CA LYS A 470 -5.21 3.34 -6.71
C LYS A 470 -6.22 2.28 -7.16
N ASP A 471 -6.62 1.40 -6.26
CA ASP A 471 -7.56 0.34 -6.57
C ASP A 471 -9.03 0.82 -6.49
N SER A 472 -9.97 -0.08 -6.79
CA SER A 472 -11.42 0.20 -6.75
C SER A 472 -11.96 0.57 -5.37
N LEU A 473 -11.19 0.38 -4.30
CA LEU A 473 -11.49 0.81 -2.93
C LEU A 473 -10.66 2.02 -2.49
N SER A 474 -10.02 2.70 -3.43
CA SER A 474 -9.12 3.85 -3.17
C SER A 474 -7.88 3.51 -2.33
N ARG A 475 -7.52 2.23 -2.17
CA ARG A 475 -6.28 1.83 -1.49
C ARG A 475 -5.09 2.03 -2.43
N LEU A 476 -3.95 2.36 -1.84
CA LEU A 476 -2.73 2.70 -2.57
C LEU A 476 -1.76 1.50 -2.60
N TRP A 477 -1.28 1.17 -3.80
CA TRP A 477 -0.38 0.05 -4.04
C TRP A 477 0.82 0.50 -4.87
N GLN A 478 1.98 0.64 -4.25
CA GLN A 478 3.22 0.90 -4.97
C GLN A 478 3.61 -0.34 -5.78
N CYS A 479 3.67 -0.23 -7.10
CA CYS A 479 4.03 -1.31 -8.03
C CYS A 479 5.20 -0.91 -8.92
N GLY A 480 5.01 0.10 -9.78
CA GLY A 480 6.01 0.53 -10.74
C GLY A 480 7.12 1.36 -10.11
N THR A 481 8.32 1.16 -10.59
CA THR A 481 9.47 1.97 -10.22
C THR A 481 10.44 2.12 -11.40
N ILE A 482 11.14 3.26 -11.45
CA ILE A 482 12.36 3.42 -12.24
C ILE A 482 13.40 4.12 -11.37
N GLN A 483 14.60 3.56 -11.32
CA GLN A 483 15.69 3.98 -10.44
C GLN A 483 16.93 4.25 -11.28
N LEU A 484 17.58 5.36 -11.02
CA LEU A 484 18.78 5.78 -11.75
C LEU A 484 20.02 5.45 -10.94
N ASP A 485 20.93 4.68 -11.51
CA ASP A 485 22.12 4.14 -10.86
C ASP A 485 23.39 4.41 -11.68
N PHE A 486 24.30 5.18 -11.10
CA PHE A 486 25.64 5.42 -11.61
C PHE A 486 26.71 4.53 -10.94
N ASN A 487 26.35 3.80 -9.88
CA ASN A 487 27.30 3.16 -8.97
C ASN A 487 27.55 1.67 -9.28
N LEU A 488 26.49 0.87 -9.48
CA LEU A 488 26.64 -0.57 -9.68
C LEU A 488 27.39 -0.94 -10.96
N PRO A 489 27.19 -0.25 -12.11
CA PRO A 489 27.99 -0.54 -13.30
C PRO A 489 29.49 -0.38 -13.07
N GLU A 490 29.92 0.72 -12.44
CA GLU A 490 31.33 0.95 -12.09
C GLU A 490 31.87 -0.10 -11.12
N ARG A 491 31.15 -0.38 -10.03
CA ARG A 491 31.53 -1.37 -9.00
C ARG A 491 31.72 -2.78 -9.55
N LEU A 492 30.94 -3.15 -10.56
CA LEU A 492 30.98 -4.46 -11.21
C LEU A 492 31.77 -4.46 -12.52
N GLY A 493 32.42 -3.34 -12.86
CA GLY A 493 33.32 -3.20 -13.99
C GLY A 493 32.65 -3.25 -15.35
N ALA A 494 31.40 -2.75 -15.46
CA ALA A 494 30.72 -2.60 -16.74
C ALA A 494 31.31 -1.40 -17.51
N GLU A 495 31.75 -1.63 -18.74
CA GLU A 495 32.36 -0.60 -19.60
C GLU A 495 31.83 -0.69 -21.02
N TYR A 496 31.79 0.45 -21.71
CA TYR A 496 31.55 0.52 -23.15
C TYR A 496 32.58 1.44 -23.81
N VAL A 497 32.80 1.25 -25.11
CA VAL A 497 33.70 2.06 -25.91
C VAL A 497 32.96 3.27 -26.45
N THR A 498 33.44 4.46 -26.17
CA THR A 498 32.90 5.74 -26.65
C THR A 498 33.31 6.03 -28.10
N GLU A 499 32.77 7.11 -28.70
CA GLU A 499 33.09 7.52 -30.06
C GLU A 499 34.56 7.87 -30.26
N ASP A 500 35.23 8.40 -29.23
CA ASP A 500 36.65 8.73 -29.22
C ASP A 500 37.58 7.54 -28.86
N ASN A 501 37.03 6.30 -28.83
CA ASN A 501 37.69 5.06 -28.43
C ASN A 501 38.15 5.02 -26.95
N SER A 502 37.71 5.92 -26.11
CA SER A 502 37.89 5.79 -24.66
C SER A 502 36.89 4.79 -24.07
N ARG A 503 37.07 4.40 -22.81
CA ARG A 503 36.13 3.55 -22.07
C ARG A 503 35.40 4.36 -21.02
N LYS A 504 34.10 4.15 -20.90
CA LYS A 504 33.25 4.73 -19.86
C LYS A 504 32.34 3.68 -19.26
N HIS A 505 31.89 3.91 -18.03
CA HIS A 505 30.84 3.14 -17.39
C HIS A 505 29.49 3.60 -17.91
N PRO A 506 28.58 2.67 -18.29
CA PRO A 506 27.22 3.05 -18.64
C PRO A 506 26.46 3.49 -17.39
N VAL A 507 25.44 4.31 -17.58
CA VAL A 507 24.40 4.53 -16.58
C VAL A 507 23.44 3.35 -16.63
N MET A 508 22.91 2.90 -15.49
CA MET A 508 21.93 1.84 -15.42
C MET A 508 20.61 2.37 -14.86
N LEU A 509 19.52 2.11 -15.59
CA LEU A 509 18.17 2.34 -15.10
C LEU A 509 17.58 0.98 -14.71
N HIS A 510 17.22 0.83 -13.43
CA HIS A 510 16.46 -0.31 -12.93
C HIS A 510 14.97 0.01 -13.06
N ARG A 511 14.18 -0.87 -13.64
CA ARG A 511 12.74 -0.63 -13.75
C ARG A 511 11.92 -1.89 -13.54
N ALA A 512 10.75 -1.72 -12.94
CA ALA A 512 9.68 -2.69 -12.88
C ALA A 512 8.34 -1.96 -13.14
N ILE A 513 7.38 -2.63 -13.77
CA ILE A 513 6.03 -2.10 -14.03
C ILE A 513 5.04 -2.69 -13.05
N VAL A 514 4.91 -4.02 -13.03
CA VAL A 514 4.01 -4.71 -12.09
C VAL A 514 4.70 -5.00 -10.74
N GLY A 515 6.04 -4.96 -10.73
CA GLY A 515 6.85 -5.28 -9.56
C GLY A 515 6.84 -6.77 -9.27
N SER A 516 6.36 -7.22 -8.12
CA SER A 516 6.14 -8.64 -7.85
C SER A 516 4.87 -9.13 -8.56
N MET A 517 4.98 -10.19 -9.35
CA MET A 517 3.86 -10.86 -10.01
C MET A 517 2.82 -11.32 -8.99
N GLU A 518 3.26 -11.91 -7.88
CA GLU A 518 2.41 -12.37 -6.79
C GLU A 518 1.57 -11.22 -6.22
N ARG A 519 2.24 -10.13 -5.84
CA ARG A 519 1.59 -8.93 -5.31
C ARG A 519 0.63 -8.32 -6.31
N PHE A 520 1.02 -8.18 -7.56
CA PHE A 520 0.18 -7.59 -8.60
C PHE A 520 -1.06 -8.45 -8.88
N ILE A 521 -0.94 -9.77 -8.94
CA ILE A 521 -2.08 -10.68 -9.09
C ILE A 521 -2.98 -10.58 -7.86
N GLY A 522 -2.43 -10.48 -6.65
CA GLY A 522 -3.20 -10.22 -5.43
C GLY A 522 -4.02 -8.93 -5.53
N ILE A 523 -3.41 -7.85 -6.03
CA ILE A 523 -4.08 -6.56 -6.26
C ILE A 523 -5.19 -6.72 -7.31
N LEU A 524 -4.96 -7.43 -8.40
CA LEU A 524 -5.97 -7.70 -9.44
C LEU A 524 -7.17 -8.49 -8.87
N ILE A 525 -6.92 -9.52 -8.05
CA ILE A 525 -7.97 -10.31 -7.40
C ILE A 525 -8.86 -9.40 -6.55
N GLU A 526 -8.28 -8.52 -5.77
CA GLU A 526 -9.02 -7.59 -4.91
C GLU A 526 -9.70 -6.48 -5.70
N HIS A 527 -9.01 -5.90 -6.69
CA HIS A 527 -9.55 -4.84 -7.55
C HIS A 527 -10.81 -5.30 -8.28
N TYR A 528 -10.76 -6.49 -8.87
CA TYR A 528 -11.88 -7.09 -9.60
C TYR A 528 -12.83 -7.93 -8.72
N SER A 529 -12.59 -8.02 -7.40
CA SER A 529 -13.36 -8.90 -6.50
C SER A 529 -13.44 -10.35 -7.03
N GLY A 530 -12.33 -10.84 -7.59
CA GLY A 530 -12.22 -12.15 -8.24
C GLY A 530 -12.88 -12.26 -9.61
N ALA A 531 -13.66 -11.25 -10.04
CA ALA A 531 -14.38 -11.25 -11.31
C ALA A 531 -13.50 -10.69 -12.44
N MET A 532 -12.40 -11.37 -12.77
CA MET A 532 -11.44 -10.94 -13.77
C MET A 532 -12.10 -10.56 -15.11
N PRO A 533 -11.56 -9.56 -15.85
CA PRO A 533 -11.97 -9.30 -17.22
C PRO A 533 -11.70 -10.53 -18.10
N LEU A 534 -12.39 -10.64 -19.22
CA LEU A 534 -12.38 -11.86 -20.05
C LEU A 534 -10.96 -12.32 -20.41
N TRP A 535 -10.08 -11.40 -20.77
CA TRP A 535 -8.72 -11.73 -21.19
C TRP A 535 -7.84 -12.30 -20.07
N LEU A 536 -8.12 -11.97 -18.79
CA LEU A 536 -7.43 -12.49 -17.59
C LEU A 536 -8.16 -13.67 -16.94
N ALA A 537 -9.42 -13.94 -17.32
CA ALA A 537 -10.22 -14.97 -16.66
C ALA A 537 -9.61 -16.36 -16.89
N PRO A 538 -9.35 -17.16 -15.84
CA PRO A 538 -8.79 -18.51 -15.99
C PRO A 538 -9.70 -19.45 -16.78
N THR A 539 -11.01 -19.32 -16.60
CA THR A 539 -12.06 -19.93 -17.41
C THR A 539 -12.90 -18.81 -17.99
N GLN A 540 -12.91 -18.65 -19.30
CA GLN A 540 -13.61 -17.57 -20.01
C GLN A 540 -15.08 -17.90 -20.26
N ALA A 541 -15.36 -19.17 -20.50
CA ALA A 541 -16.72 -19.66 -20.72
C ALA A 541 -16.91 -21.06 -20.13
N VAL A 542 -18.13 -21.38 -19.69
CA VAL A 542 -18.52 -22.74 -19.31
C VAL A 542 -19.77 -23.18 -20.07
N ILE A 543 -19.73 -24.39 -20.62
CA ILE A 543 -20.82 -24.97 -21.37
C ILE A 543 -21.68 -25.81 -20.43
N LEU A 544 -22.98 -25.54 -20.38
CA LEU A 544 -23.96 -26.15 -19.49
C LEU A 544 -25.03 -26.86 -20.29
N ASN A 545 -25.08 -28.19 -20.23
CA ASN A 545 -26.19 -28.95 -20.84
C ASN A 545 -27.43 -28.93 -19.96
N ILE A 546 -28.63 -28.85 -20.58
CA ILE A 546 -29.92 -28.92 -19.83
C ILE A 546 -30.26 -30.36 -19.46
N ALA A 547 -29.95 -31.32 -20.35
CA ALA A 547 -30.17 -32.76 -20.16
C ALA A 547 -29.03 -33.58 -20.74
N ASP A 548 -28.87 -34.84 -20.32
CA ASP A 548 -27.81 -35.75 -20.78
C ASP A 548 -27.79 -35.93 -22.29
N ALA A 549 -28.96 -35.88 -22.95
CA ALA A 549 -29.07 -35.96 -24.42
C ALA A 549 -28.25 -34.87 -25.14
N HIS A 550 -28.01 -33.72 -24.50
CA HIS A 550 -27.28 -32.59 -25.07
C HIS A 550 -25.77 -32.63 -24.79
N ALA A 551 -25.28 -33.60 -23.99
CA ALA A 551 -23.88 -33.66 -23.56
C ALA A 551 -22.90 -33.79 -24.75
N SER A 552 -23.24 -34.56 -25.76
CA SER A 552 -22.41 -34.72 -26.96
C SER A 552 -22.27 -33.41 -27.75
N TYR A 553 -23.34 -32.62 -27.85
CA TYR A 553 -23.29 -31.30 -28.49
C TYR A 553 -22.50 -30.30 -27.65
N ALA A 554 -22.70 -30.28 -26.33
CA ALA A 554 -21.93 -29.46 -25.41
C ALA A 554 -20.41 -29.70 -25.52
N SER A 555 -19.99 -30.98 -25.64
CA SER A 555 -18.60 -31.34 -25.87
C SER A 555 -18.05 -30.82 -27.21
N LYS A 556 -18.85 -30.90 -28.30
CA LYS A 556 -18.46 -30.32 -29.61
C LYS A 556 -18.28 -28.80 -29.53
N VAL A 557 -19.17 -28.10 -28.81
CA VAL A 557 -19.04 -26.64 -28.58
C VAL A 557 -17.75 -26.35 -27.85
N MET A 558 -17.45 -27.10 -26.77
CA MET A 558 -16.21 -26.95 -26.02
C MET A 558 -14.96 -27.15 -26.89
N ASP A 559 -14.94 -28.21 -27.70
CA ASP A 559 -13.81 -28.50 -28.57
C ASP A 559 -13.58 -27.40 -29.60
N GLU A 560 -14.65 -26.81 -30.14
CA GLU A 560 -14.55 -25.73 -31.11
C GLU A 560 -14.04 -24.44 -30.47
N LEU A 561 -14.46 -24.11 -29.21
CA LEU A 561 -13.93 -22.99 -28.46
C LEU A 561 -12.44 -23.18 -28.14
N LYS A 562 -12.03 -24.38 -27.71
CA LYS A 562 -10.62 -24.71 -27.42
C LYS A 562 -9.72 -24.60 -28.65
N LYS A 563 -10.18 -25.03 -29.84
CA LYS A 563 -9.44 -24.84 -31.11
C LYS A 563 -9.17 -23.37 -31.42
N ASN A 564 -10.04 -22.48 -30.93
CA ASN A 564 -9.90 -21.05 -31.09
C ASN A 564 -9.24 -20.37 -29.85
N HIS A 565 -8.49 -21.14 -29.05
CA HIS A 565 -7.74 -20.68 -27.90
C HIS A 565 -8.57 -20.03 -26.78
N ILE A 566 -9.87 -20.33 -26.71
CA ILE A 566 -10.74 -19.86 -25.62
C ILE A 566 -10.64 -20.85 -24.45
N ARG A 567 -10.29 -20.34 -23.27
CA ARG A 567 -10.21 -21.12 -22.02
C ARG A 567 -11.61 -21.44 -21.54
N CYS A 568 -12.06 -22.67 -21.75
CA CYS A 568 -13.41 -23.09 -21.41
C CYS A 568 -13.48 -24.48 -20.77
N ASP A 569 -14.52 -24.68 -19.98
CA ASP A 569 -14.88 -25.95 -19.35
C ASP A 569 -16.33 -26.32 -19.70
N SER A 570 -16.73 -27.55 -19.37
CA SER A 570 -18.13 -28.00 -19.49
C SER A 570 -18.61 -28.61 -18.18
N ASP A 571 -19.86 -28.33 -17.82
CA ASP A 571 -20.55 -28.99 -16.70
C ASP A 571 -21.67 -29.87 -17.26
N LEU A 572 -21.36 -31.14 -17.42
CA LEU A 572 -22.26 -32.13 -17.96
C LEU A 572 -22.99 -32.96 -16.89
N ARG A 573 -22.88 -32.58 -15.60
CA ARG A 573 -23.59 -33.25 -14.50
C ARG A 573 -25.09 -33.24 -14.71
N ASN A 574 -25.77 -34.29 -14.28
CA ASN A 574 -27.24 -34.36 -14.28
C ASN A 574 -27.80 -33.54 -13.10
N GLU A 575 -27.72 -32.21 -13.24
CA GLU A 575 -28.19 -31.23 -12.27
C GLU A 575 -29.11 -30.19 -12.94
N LYS A 576 -29.97 -29.55 -12.15
CA LYS A 576 -30.84 -28.48 -12.66
C LYS A 576 -30.01 -27.33 -13.24
N ILE A 577 -30.36 -26.88 -14.42
CA ILE A 577 -29.64 -25.80 -15.12
C ILE A 577 -29.50 -24.53 -14.26
N THR A 578 -30.51 -24.20 -13.45
CA THR A 578 -30.47 -23.05 -12.54
C THR A 578 -29.41 -23.22 -11.44
N TYR A 579 -29.18 -24.43 -10.96
CA TYR A 579 -28.14 -24.74 -10.01
C TYR A 579 -26.75 -24.57 -10.65
N LYS A 580 -26.53 -25.14 -11.84
CA LYS A 580 -25.28 -24.99 -12.60
C LYS A 580 -24.97 -23.51 -12.86
N ILE A 581 -25.95 -22.74 -13.35
CA ILE A 581 -25.79 -21.30 -13.60
C ILE A 581 -25.34 -20.57 -12.32
N ARG A 582 -26.00 -20.85 -11.18
CA ARG A 582 -25.66 -20.23 -9.89
C ARG A 582 -24.23 -20.58 -9.47
N GLU A 583 -23.85 -21.85 -9.54
CA GLU A 583 -22.53 -22.34 -9.13
C GLU A 583 -21.42 -21.66 -9.95
N HIS A 584 -21.54 -21.65 -11.27
CA HIS A 584 -20.54 -21.05 -12.15
C HIS A 584 -20.52 -19.51 -12.10
N SER A 585 -21.64 -18.86 -11.79
CA SER A 585 -21.68 -17.43 -11.50
C SER A 585 -20.93 -17.08 -10.22
N LEU A 586 -21.01 -17.92 -9.17
CA LEU A 586 -20.23 -17.78 -7.94
C LEU A 586 -18.73 -17.99 -8.19
N GLN A 587 -18.35 -18.84 -9.13
CA GLN A 587 -16.98 -19.01 -9.63
C GLN A 587 -16.51 -17.85 -10.52
N LYS A 588 -17.33 -16.81 -10.69
CA LYS A 588 -17.00 -15.58 -11.45
C LYS A 588 -16.67 -15.81 -12.93
N ILE A 589 -17.13 -16.92 -13.52
CA ILE A 589 -16.89 -17.21 -14.94
C ILE A 589 -17.63 -16.19 -15.81
N PRO A 590 -16.95 -15.50 -16.76
CA PRO A 590 -17.54 -14.43 -17.56
C PRO A 590 -18.77 -14.84 -18.36
N TYR A 591 -18.72 -15.98 -19.05
CA TYR A 591 -19.78 -16.46 -19.95
C TYR A 591 -20.27 -17.84 -19.59
N LEU A 592 -21.60 -17.98 -19.52
CA LEU A 592 -22.31 -19.24 -19.31
C LEU A 592 -23.05 -19.59 -20.61
N LEU A 593 -22.67 -20.71 -21.23
CA LEU A 593 -23.18 -21.16 -22.52
C LEU A 593 -24.16 -22.33 -22.29
N ILE A 594 -25.44 -22.08 -22.48
CA ILE A 594 -26.49 -23.05 -22.21
C ILE A 594 -26.86 -23.77 -23.48
N VAL A 595 -26.94 -25.10 -23.42
CA VAL A 595 -27.28 -25.99 -24.55
C VAL A 595 -28.47 -26.86 -24.20
N GLY A 596 -29.54 -26.67 -24.91
CA GLY A 596 -30.75 -27.48 -24.89
C GLY A 596 -31.08 -28.03 -26.30
N GLU A 597 -32.28 -28.60 -26.43
CA GLU A 597 -32.76 -29.16 -27.71
C GLU A 597 -32.75 -28.13 -28.84
N LYS A 598 -33.28 -26.92 -28.56
CA LYS A 598 -33.36 -25.83 -29.56
C LYS A 598 -31.98 -25.37 -30.05
N GLU A 599 -31.05 -25.21 -29.13
CA GLU A 599 -29.68 -24.78 -29.44
C GLU A 599 -28.95 -25.87 -30.24
N MET A 600 -29.14 -27.15 -29.88
CA MET A 600 -28.55 -28.27 -30.57
C MET A 600 -29.07 -28.40 -32.01
N GLU A 601 -30.41 -28.32 -32.24
CA GLU A 601 -31.02 -28.36 -33.55
C GLU A 601 -30.60 -27.19 -34.44
N ALA A 602 -30.46 -26.00 -33.87
CA ALA A 602 -30.09 -24.79 -34.58
C ALA A 602 -28.55 -24.63 -34.76
N GLY A 603 -27.73 -25.49 -34.16
CA GLY A 603 -26.27 -25.34 -34.16
C GLY A 603 -25.78 -24.08 -33.42
N GLN A 604 -26.50 -23.68 -32.37
CA GLN A 604 -26.29 -22.45 -31.61
C GLN A 604 -26.02 -22.73 -30.11
N VAL A 605 -25.75 -21.68 -29.36
CA VAL A 605 -25.66 -21.70 -27.91
C VAL A 605 -26.43 -20.48 -27.33
N ALA A 606 -27.17 -20.67 -26.25
CA ALA A 606 -27.75 -19.56 -25.50
C ALA A 606 -26.69 -18.98 -24.57
N VAL A 607 -26.42 -17.68 -24.67
CA VAL A 607 -25.31 -17.02 -24.01
C VAL A 607 -25.80 -16.13 -22.87
N ARG A 608 -25.25 -16.32 -21.69
CA ARG A 608 -25.54 -15.51 -20.52
C ARG A 608 -24.26 -15.01 -19.88
N THR A 609 -24.23 -13.77 -19.42
CA THR A 609 -23.09 -13.22 -18.68
C THR A 609 -23.18 -13.62 -17.20
N ARG A 610 -22.04 -13.57 -16.48
CA ARG A 610 -21.97 -13.79 -15.02
C ARG A 610 -22.84 -12.81 -14.21
N LYS A 611 -23.20 -11.66 -14.79
CA LYS A 611 -24.10 -10.66 -14.17
C LYS A 611 -25.58 -11.00 -14.34
N GLY A 612 -25.89 -12.09 -15.08
CA GLY A 612 -27.24 -12.55 -15.32
C GLY A 612 -27.90 -11.97 -16.59
N GLU A 613 -27.18 -11.17 -17.36
CA GLU A 613 -27.66 -10.65 -18.64
C GLU A 613 -27.80 -11.79 -19.66
N ASP A 614 -28.96 -11.89 -20.31
CA ASP A 614 -29.24 -12.86 -21.36
C ASP A 614 -28.96 -12.20 -22.73
N LEU A 615 -27.96 -12.73 -23.43
CA LEU A 615 -27.54 -12.23 -24.75
C LEU A 615 -28.25 -12.95 -25.92
N GLY A 616 -29.18 -13.87 -25.59
CA GLY A 616 -29.88 -14.70 -26.57
C GLY A 616 -29.03 -15.83 -27.13
N SER A 617 -29.62 -16.54 -28.10
CA SER A 617 -28.93 -17.64 -28.82
C SER A 617 -28.13 -17.09 -30.01
N MET A 618 -26.90 -17.57 -30.19
CA MET A 618 -26.04 -17.18 -31.30
C MET A 618 -25.24 -18.36 -31.82
N SER A 619 -24.74 -18.26 -33.06
CA SER A 619 -23.87 -19.26 -33.62
C SER A 619 -22.53 -19.34 -32.87
N ILE A 620 -21.89 -20.52 -32.87
CA ILE A 620 -20.58 -20.71 -32.24
C ILE A 620 -19.55 -19.73 -32.84
N LYS A 621 -19.61 -19.51 -34.15
CA LYS A 621 -18.71 -18.55 -34.84
C LYS A 621 -18.92 -17.12 -34.31
N SER A 622 -20.16 -16.63 -34.22
CA SER A 622 -20.47 -15.29 -33.72
C SER A 622 -20.02 -15.11 -32.26
N LEU A 623 -20.15 -16.17 -31.45
CA LEU A 623 -19.63 -16.18 -30.07
C LEU A 623 -18.10 -16.05 -30.05
N ILE A 624 -17.38 -16.86 -30.85
CA ILE A 624 -15.91 -16.82 -30.95
C ILE A 624 -15.44 -15.42 -31.37
N ASP A 625 -16.06 -14.85 -32.40
CA ASP A 625 -15.71 -13.50 -32.88
C ASP A 625 -15.90 -12.46 -31.79
N ARG A 626 -17.01 -12.54 -31.05
CA ARG A 626 -17.30 -11.67 -29.92
C ARG A 626 -16.26 -11.80 -28.79
N LEU A 627 -15.96 -13.02 -28.35
CA LEU A 627 -15.00 -13.27 -27.28
C LEU A 627 -13.59 -12.80 -27.67
N ASN A 628 -13.17 -13.08 -28.91
CA ASN A 628 -11.88 -12.63 -29.41
C ASN A 628 -11.78 -11.10 -29.46
N GLN A 629 -12.84 -10.41 -29.89
CA GLN A 629 -12.87 -8.95 -29.89
C GLN A 629 -12.76 -8.38 -28.47
N GLU A 630 -13.48 -8.93 -27.51
CA GLU A 630 -13.44 -8.52 -26.10
C GLU A 630 -12.03 -8.76 -25.49
N VAL A 631 -11.42 -9.90 -25.77
CA VAL A 631 -10.03 -10.20 -25.37
C VAL A 631 -9.04 -9.20 -25.98
N GLN A 632 -9.19 -8.85 -27.26
CA GLN A 632 -8.31 -7.89 -27.93
C GLN A 632 -8.45 -6.47 -27.39
N THR A 633 -9.66 -6.04 -27.10
CA THR A 633 -9.95 -4.70 -26.56
C THR A 633 -9.71 -4.59 -25.06
N LYS A 634 -9.50 -5.72 -24.36
CA LYS A 634 -9.26 -5.81 -22.90
C LYS A 634 -10.36 -5.18 -22.03
N VAL A 635 -11.59 -5.28 -22.51
CA VAL A 635 -12.79 -4.77 -21.80
C VAL A 635 -13.35 -5.82 -20.83
#